data_5919042171a58c3c82c60813743ce0dc
#
_entry.id   5919042171a58c3c82c60813743ce0dc
#
_cell.length_a   1.000
_cell.length_b   1.000
_cell.length_c   1.000
_cell.angle_alpha   90.00
_cell.angle_beta   90.00
_cell.angle_gamma   90.00
#
_symmetry.space_group_name_H-M   'P 1'
#
loop_
_entity.id
_entity.type
_entity.pdbx_description
1 polymer ?
#
loop_
_entity_poly.entity_id
_entity_poly.type
_entity_poly.pdbx_seq_one_letter_code
_entity_poly.pdbx_strand_id
1 'polypeptide(L)'
;MKITDYSPRSGRMIKEDGTVVNIADLLAGEADAVSGATYNIDSFSAQSGRMIREDGSIINIADLIASGQIGGGGGTGGTSNYNDLTNKPTMNNVEIKGTLTGKDVGLVDKNQGAENAGKILAVGFDGELTLVDRNEPLENLIENYYAMRRTGKVYQTKIWKFASNPTPTGEKMLDNTGLVFEPSTDTTEGQDDYLNGQHPLFEWCNVNYIRDADGSPRPTYIEGMEGYKTSGSVDVGAMQMSFYWNWDTSNAEYDLVTISDTPHPELGLKPWPECVRADGTVMPWCIGSKYISGIASDGKLRSQPGLKPERKQSHNNMITNYQAKGEGYWGAGAVRNTFQIIFNIIKGATKSSQALYAGCTSYSFQYEAAVQSEEAHTYFPVTNAQANSIVVGGYVSVGYGYSTGSTISNDRGNDSVHAYADSVKVLSIEDLDENNKAVYLDIPEEGAFNTMPHVYSENLSAPVILTSIHYRSGATDAVRGRHDGSPGSNTDGKRPYRVQGREYAVGGYIVASDTMTWQNEDGTRTVYSAKKGTEHSSVTNTIQSTYKEAGTIPVNSSGSVGDYWIGDVGVDFDTGASYPRAQGSGSSQGVGDYYYAGGTGTNAFREYLQGGNLSVGANAGASCLYSGYTLSGAHWSYLACD
;
A
#
# COMPACT_ATOMS: atom_id res chain seq x y z
N MET A 1 -22.24 30.81 -24.98
CA MET A 1 -21.60 29.47 -25.11
C MET A 1 -21.81 28.78 -23.78
N LYS A 2 -22.47 27.62 -23.73
CA LYS A 2 -22.61 26.84 -22.49
C LYS A 2 -21.51 25.78 -22.45
N ILE A 3 -20.75 25.78 -21.38
CA ILE A 3 -19.64 24.82 -21.14
C ILE A 3 -20.16 23.77 -20.17
N THR A 4 -20.00 22.50 -20.52
CA THR A 4 -20.51 21.37 -19.73
C THR A 4 -19.42 20.70 -18.90
N ASP A 5 -18.14 20.90 -19.24
CA ASP A 5 -17.03 20.37 -18.45
C ASP A 5 -15.74 21.17 -18.68
N TYR A 6 -14.87 21.20 -17.66
CA TYR A 6 -13.59 21.89 -17.65
C TYR A 6 -12.52 21.11 -16.92
N SER A 7 -11.38 20.85 -17.57
CA SER A 7 -10.22 20.22 -16.94
C SER A 7 -9.14 21.26 -16.63
N PRO A 8 -8.86 21.56 -15.35
CA PRO A 8 -7.85 22.54 -14.94
C PRO A 8 -6.42 22.16 -15.35
N ARG A 9 -6.15 20.87 -15.55
CA ARG A 9 -4.81 20.37 -15.91
C ARG A 9 -4.45 20.51 -17.39
N SER A 10 -5.41 20.57 -18.29
CA SER A 10 -5.18 20.59 -19.74
C SER A 10 -5.62 21.86 -20.43
N GLY A 11 -6.25 22.80 -19.73
CA GLY A 11 -6.80 24.02 -20.33
C GLY A 11 -7.89 23.75 -21.40
N ARG A 12 -8.58 22.62 -21.35
CA ARG A 12 -9.60 22.21 -22.30
C ARG A 12 -10.98 22.39 -21.72
N MET A 13 -11.90 22.94 -22.54
CA MET A 13 -13.32 23.04 -22.25
C MET A 13 -14.12 22.20 -23.24
N ILE A 14 -15.21 21.59 -22.76
CA ILE A 14 -16.14 20.82 -23.60
C ILE A 14 -17.42 21.64 -23.74
N LYS A 15 -17.85 21.93 -24.97
CA LYS A 15 -19.11 22.56 -25.25
C LYS A 15 -20.27 21.56 -25.15
N GLU A 16 -21.48 22.07 -25.04
CA GLU A 16 -22.72 21.29 -24.97
C GLU A 16 -22.93 20.37 -26.19
N ASP A 17 -22.26 20.66 -27.31
CA ASP A 17 -22.25 19.86 -28.54
C ASP A 17 -21.12 18.78 -28.57
N GLY A 18 -20.38 18.65 -27.49
CA GLY A 18 -19.26 17.70 -27.37
C GLY A 18 -17.94 18.20 -27.97
N THR A 19 -17.88 19.39 -28.53
CA THR A 19 -16.66 19.95 -29.11
C THR A 19 -15.67 20.34 -28.01
N VAL A 20 -14.42 19.86 -28.14
CA VAL A 20 -13.33 20.22 -27.22
C VAL A 20 -12.64 21.49 -27.73
N VAL A 21 -12.55 22.50 -26.88
CA VAL A 21 -11.92 23.79 -27.21
C VAL A 21 -10.77 24.03 -26.22
N ASN A 22 -9.60 24.35 -26.72
CA ASN A 22 -8.46 24.77 -25.92
C ASN A 22 -8.57 26.26 -25.60
N ILE A 23 -8.44 26.64 -24.33
CA ILE A 23 -8.49 28.05 -23.91
C ILE A 23 -7.44 28.89 -24.63
N ALA A 24 -6.25 28.32 -24.91
CA ALA A 24 -5.20 29.01 -25.67
C ALA A 24 -5.64 29.36 -27.10
N ASP A 25 -6.37 28.45 -27.77
CA ASP A 25 -6.86 28.67 -29.14
C ASP A 25 -7.96 29.72 -29.21
N LEU A 26 -8.82 29.78 -28.19
CA LEU A 26 -9.86 30.82 -28.05
C LEU A 26 -9.26 32.23 -27.86
N LEU A 27 -8.19 32.33 -27.09
CA LEU A 27 -7.50 33.59 -26.83
C LEU A 27 -6.61 34.04 -28.01
N ALA A 28 -6.04 33.08 -28.78
CA ALA A 28 -5.22 33.38 -29.94
C ALA A 28 -6.05 33.78 -31.19
N GLY A 29 -7.25 33.16 -31.35
CA GLY A 29 -8.14 33.47 -32.49
C GLY A 29 -8.90 34.77 -32.43
N GLU A 30 -9.01 35.41 -31.26
CA GLU A 30 -9.80 36.64 -31.05
C GLU A 30 -8.95 37.91 -30.86
N ALA A 31 -7.62 37.79 -30.84
CA ALA A 31 -6.73 38.94 -30.72
C ALA A 31 -6.79 39.90 -31.93
N ASP A 32 -7.26 39.42 -33.08
CA ASP A 32 -7.38 40.25 -34.31
C ASP A 32 -8.77 40.81 -34.60
N ALA A 33 -9.78 40.53 -33.76
CA ALA A 33 -11.16 40.78 -34.18
C ALA A 33 -12.09 41.50 -33.18
N VAL A 34 -11.68 41.97 -31.99
CA VAL A 34 -12.69 42.60 -31.10
C VAL A 34 -12.22 43.83 -30.34
N SER A 35 -12.59 44.98 -30.88
CA SER A 35 -12.93 46.16 -30.06
C SER A 35 -14.33 45.90 -29.47
N GLY A 36 -14.46 45.41 -28.22
CA GLY A 36 -15.74 45.45 -27.52
C GLY A 36 -16.28 44.16 -26.87
N ALA A 37 -15.54 43.08 -26.73
CA ALA A 37 -16.01 41.91 -26.01
C ALA A 37 -15.68 41.95 -24.52
N THR A 38 -16.70 41.92 -23.68
CA THR A 38 -16.62 41.78 -22.24
C THR A 38 -16.42 40.29 -21.90
N TYR A 39 -15.28 39.94 -21.33
CA TYR A 39 -15.06 38.62 -20.79
C TYR A 39 -15.48 38.58 -19.31
N ASN A 40 -16.31 37.63 -18.96
CA ASN A 40 -16.73 37.42 -17.58
C ASN A 40 -15.67 36.55 -16.88
N ILE A 41 -14.92 37.16 -15.97
CA ILE A 41 -13.76 36.54 -15.28
C ILE A 41 -14.21 35.57 -14.16
N ASP A 42 -15.51 35.51 -13.85
CA ASP A 42 -16.06 34.66 -12.76
C ASP A 42 -15.86 33.16 -12.92
N SER A 43 -15.31 32.70 -14.04
CA SER A 43 -15.03 31.29 -14.32
C SER A 43 -13.54 30.90 -14.27
N PHE A 44 -12.66 31.77 -13.80
CA PHE A 44 -11.24 31.48 -13.67
C PHE A 44 -10.86 31.03 -12.26
N SER A 45 -10.24 29.84 -12.16
CA SER A 45 -9.61 29.38 -10.93
C SER A 45 -8.42 30.27 -10.57
N ALA A 46 -8.48 30.91 -9.40
CA ALA A 46 -7.48 31.82 -8.86
C ALA A 46 -6.09 31.18 -8.58
N GLN A 47 -5.89 29.87 -8.89
CA GLN A 47 -4.70 29.14 -8.48
C GLN A 47 -3.41 29.45 -9.27
N SER A 48 -3.43 30.06 -10.42
CA SER A 48 -2.18 30.35 -11.14
C SER A 48 -1.94 31.76 -11.59
N GLY A 49 -2.98 32.60 -11.77
CA GLY A 49 -2.85 34.01 -12.20
C GLY A 49 -1.98 34.23 -13.46
N ARG A 50 -1.62 33.17 -14.18
CA ARG A 50 -0.69 33.20 -15.31
C ARG A 50 -1.25 32.46 -16.50
N MET A 51 -1.07 33.03 -17.69
CA MET A 51 -1.29 32.40 -18.98
C MET A 51 0.05 32.30 -19.71
N ILE A 52 0.30 31.17 -20.38
CA ILE A 52 1.48 30.98 -21.21
C ILE A 52 1.03 31.02 -22.66
N ARG A 53 1.65 31.87 -23.48
CA ARG A 53 1.43 31.91 -24.94
C ARG A 53 2.19 30.80 -25.65
N GLU A 54 1.83 30.54 -26.89
CA GLU A 54 2.46 29.56 -27.76
C GLU A 54 3.97 29.80 -27.97
N ASP A 55 4.40 31.08 -27.88
CA ASP A 55 5.82 31.48 -27.93
C ASP A 55 6.57 31.32 -26.60
N GLY A 56 5.93 30.75 -25.59
CA GLY A 56 6.48 30.56 -24.24
C GLY A 56 6.43 31.80 -23.37
N SER A 57 5.91 32.92 -23.82
CA SER A 57 5.77 34.14 -23.00
C SER A 57 4.67 33.97 -21.95
N ILE A 58 4.94 34.43 -20.72
CA ILE A 58 4.01 34.39 -19.60
C ILE A 58 3.29 35.72 -19.50
N ILE A 59 1.95 35.69 -19.51
CA ILE A 59 1.12 36.85 -19.26
C ILE A 59 0.53 36.71 -17.85
N ASN A 60 0.71 37.74 -17.05
CA ASN A 60 0.05 37.85 -15.78
C ASN A 60 -1.32 38.54 -15.98
N ILE A 61 -2.40 37.93 -15.49
CA ILE A 61 -3.75 38.50 -15.57
C ILE A 61 -3.79 39.88 -14.91
N ALA A 62 -3.02 40.13 -13.87
CA ALA A 62 -2.91 41.42 -13.22
C ALA A 62 -2.37 42.52 -14.17
N ASP A 63 -1.44 42.18 -15.06
CA ASP A 63 -0.87 43.11 -16.02
C ASP A 63 -1.86 43.45 -17.15
N LEU A 64 -2.69 42.48 -17.55
CA LEU A 64 -3.76 42.66 -18.52
C LEU A 64 -4.91 43.55 -17.97
N ILE A 65 -5.25 43.40 -16.69
CA ILE A 65 -6.21 44.24 -15.98
C ILE A 65 -5.64 45.66 -15.82
N ALA A 66 -4.37 45.79 -15.42
CA ALA A 66 -3.70 47.07 -15.25
C ALA A 66 -3.52 47.85 -16.56
N SER A 67 -3.36 47.17 -17.70
CA SER A 67 -3.26 47.77 -19.04
C SER A 67 -4.59 48.08 -19.69
N GLY A 68 -5.74 47.78 -19.05
CA GLY A 68 -7.07 48.00 -19.56
C GLY A 68 -7.48 47.09 -20.73
N GLN A 69 -6.73 46.03 -21.01
CA GLN A 69 -7.01 45.06 -22.08
C GLN A 69 -8.08 44.03 -21.72
N ILE A 70 -8.40 43.90 -20.42
CA ILE A 70 -9.51 43.06 -19.93
C ILE A 70 -10.28 43.90 -18.90
N GLY A 71 -11.57 44.10 -19.11
CA GLY A 71 -12.47 44.72 -18.13
C GLY A 71 -13.02 46.12 -18.45
N GLY A 72 -12.86 46.60 -19.68
CA GLY A 72 -13.41 47.89 -20.11
C GLY A 72 -14.80 47.80 -20.72
N GLY A 73 -15.83 47.54 -19.93
CA GLY A 73 -17.21 47.78 -20.34
C GLY A 73 -17.52 49.29 -20.28
N GLY A 74 -17.62 49.97 -21.44
CA GLY A 74 -18.00 51.37 -21.53
C GLY A 74 -19.45 51.60 -21.10
N GLY A 75 -19.68 51.85 -19.83
CA GLY A 75 -20.89 52.48 -19.33
C GLY A 75 -20.60 53.97 -19.08
N THR A 76 -21.31 54.85 -19.73
CA THR A 76 -21.31 56.30 -19.46
C THR A 76 -21.78 56.50 -18.02
N GLY A 77 -20.84 56.64 -17.07
CA GLY A 77 -21.15 56.89 -15.67
C GLY A 77 -20.19 56.21 -14.67
N GLY A 78 -19.03 55.72 -15.12
CA GLY A 78 -18.04 55.13 -14.24
C GLY A 78 -17.45 56.15 -13.27
N THR A 79 -17.51 55.87 -11.97
CA THR A 79 -16.83 56.67 -10.96
C THR A 79 -15.32 56.54 -11.11
N SER A 80 -14.61 57.65 -11.02
CA SER A 80 -13.15 57.65 -10.93
C SER A 80 -12.66 57.38 -9.51
N ASN A 81 -13.56 57.26 -8.55
CA ASN A 81 -13.25 56.98 -7.18
C ASN A 81 -13.48 55.48 -6.90
N TYR A 82 -12.41 54.76 -6.60
CA TYR A 82 -12.43 53.33 -6.26
C TYR A 82 -13.41 52.98 -5.14
N ASN A 83 -13.60 53.91 -4.18
CA ASN A 83 -14.49 53.65 -3.04
C ASN A 83 -15.97 53.59 -3.42
N ASP A 84 -16.35 54.15 -4.60
CA ASP A 84 -17.74 54.19 -5.09
C ASP A 84 -18.10 52.97 -5.97
N LEU A 85 -17.15 52.01 -6.18
CA LEU A 85 -17.42 50.77 -6.91
C LEU A 85 -18.28 49.83 -6.08
N THR A 86 -19.35 49.33 -6.66
CA THR A 86 -20.23 48.32 -6.02
C THR A 86 -19.67 46.91 -6.06
N ASN A 87 -18.87 46.58 -7.08
CA ASN A 87 -18.20 45.30 -7.24
C ASN A 87 -16.69 45.55 -7.30
N LYS A 88 -16.06 45.63 -6.17
CA LYS A 88 -14.61 45.84 -6.07
C LYS A 88 -13.86 44.54 -6.43
N PRO A 89 -12.84 44.63 -7.28
CA PRO A 89 -12.05 43.44 -7.59
C PRO A 89 -11.34 42.93 -6.33
N THR A 90 -11.29 41.60 -6.17
CA THR A 90 -10.59 40.97 -5.07
C THR A 90 -9.60 39.91 -5.62
N MET A 91 -8.52 39.69 -4.89
CA MET A 91 -7.60 38.58 -5.10
C MET A 91 -7.45 37.84 -3.76
N ASN A 92 -7.69 36.53 -3.74
CA ASN A 92 -7.74 35.75 -2.52
C ASN A 92 -8.62 36.38 -1.42
N ASN A 93 -9.79 36.86 -1.78
CA ASN A 93 -10.75 37.60 -0.93
C ASN A 93 -10.24 38.92 -0.35
N VAL A 94 -9.11 39.43 -0.81
CA VAL A 94 -8.59 40.76 -0.44
C VAL A 94 -8.96 41.78 -1.51
N GLU A 95 -9.60 42.88 -1.10
CA GLU A 95 -9.97 43.96 -2.01
C GLU A 95 -8.73 44.62 -2.62
N ILE A 96 -8.67 44.68 -3.96
CA ILE A 96 -7.55 45.30 -4.69
C ILE A 96 -7.72 46.81 -4.69
N LYS A 97 -7.00 47.54 -3.83
CA LYS A 97 -6.92 49.00 -3.84
C LYS A 97 -5.51 49.48 -3.47
N GLY A 98 -5.07 50.52 -4.15
CA GLY A 98 -3.75 51.10 -3.92
C GLY A 98 -2.63 50.13 -4.28
N THR A 99 -1.49 50.26 -3.59
CA THR A 99 -0.34 49.37 -3.75
C THR A 99 -0.48 48.22 -2.79
N LEU A 100 -0.87 47.04 -3.29
CA LEU A 100 -0.87 45.81 -2.51
C LEU A 100 0.47 45.10 -2.64
N THR A 101 0.92 44.51 -1.54
CA THR A 101 2.04 43.58 -1.55
C THR A 101 1.56 42.15 -1.82
N GLY A 102 2.44 41.28 -2.24
CA GLY A 102 2.11 39.85 -2.38
C GLY A 102 1.51 39.25 -1.10
N LYS A 103 2.00 39.68 0.08
CA LYS A 103 1.50 39.26 1.38
C LYS A 103 0.02 39.68 1.60
N ASP A 104 -0.38 40.88 1.15
CA ASP A 104 -1.73 41.35 1.35
C ASP A 104 -2.77 40.54 0.58
N VAL A 105 -2.36 39.89 -0.51
CA VAL A 105 -3.21 39.05 -1.36
C VAL A 105 -2.87 37.54 -1.24
N GLY A 106 -2.13 37.19 -0.21
CA GLY A 106 -1.74 35.77 0.03
C GLY A 106 -0.69 35.24 -0.94
N LEU A 107 0.04 36.11 -1.62
CA LEU A 107 1.18 35.76 -2.46
C LEU A 107 2.49 36.04 -1.72
N VAL A 108 3.53 35.34 -2.10
CA VAL A 108 4.87 35.60 -1.57
C VAL A 108 5.42 36.91 -2.15
N ASP A 109 5.79 37.84 -1.29
CA ASP A 109 6.41 39.10 -1.73
C ASP A 109 7.79 38.81 -2.34
N LYS A 110 8.12 39.50 -3.43
CA LYS A 110 9.46 39.40 -4.05
C LYS A 110 10.58 39.88 -3.13
N ASN A 111 10.27 40.77 -2.16
CA ASN A 111 11.18 41.24 -1.14
C ASN A 111 10.88 40.56 0.20
N GLN A 112 11.47 39.43 0.43
CA GLN A 112 11.24 38.64 1.64
C GLN A 112 12.00 39.13 2.88
N GLY A 113 12.83 40.17 2.75
CA GLY A 113 13.69 40.65 3.81
C GLY A 113 14.96 39.82 3.99
N ALA A 114 15.91 40.37 4.76
CA ALA A 114 17.18 39.69 5.00
C ALA A 114 17.04 38.41 5.83
N GLU A 115 16.00 38.31 6.67
CA GLU A 115 15.67 37.14 7.48
C GLU A 115 15.28 35.91 6.65
N ASN A 116 14.88 36.15 5.40
CA ASN A 116 14.53 35.08 4.44
C ASN A 116 15.62 34.85 3.39
N ALA A 117 16.77 35.51 3.52
CA ALA A 117 17.90 35.31 2.63
C ALA A 117 18.39 33.85 2.71
N GLY A 118 18.50 33.20 1.57
CA GLY A 118 18.91 31.78 1.48
C GLY A 118 17.76 30.77 1.58
N LYS A 119 16.54 31.21 1.91
CA LYS A 119 15.35 30.36 1.88
C LYS A 119 14.84 30.15 0.46
N ILE A 120 14.23 29.00 0.22
CA ILE A 120 13.53 28.67 -1.02
C ILE A 120 12.03 28.59 -0.75
N LEU A 121 11.25 28.89 -1.78
CA LEU A 121 9.82 28.66 -1.74
C LEU A 121 9.55 27.18 -2.04
N ALA A 122 8.96 26.49 -1.09
CA ALA A 122 8.58 25.08 -1.25
C ALA A 122 7.05 24.97 -1.25
N VAL A 123 6.54 23.99 -2.00
CA VAL A 123 5.14 23.60 -1.95
C VAL A 123 5.02 22.48 -0.93
N GLY A 124 4.23 22.68 0.13
CA GLY A 124 3.89 21.64 1.08
C GLY A 124 3.02 20.54 0.43
N PHE A 125 2.87 19.42 1.12
CA PHE A 125 2.00 18.32 0.66
C PHE A 125 0.51 18.73 0.58
N ASP A 126 0.14 19.79 1.28
CA ASP A 126 -1.18 20.45 1.23
C ASP A 126 -1.34 21.37 0.03
N GLY A 127 -0.27 21.55 -0.77
CA GLY A 127 -0.23 22.48 -1.89
C GLY A 127 0.06 23.93 -1.50
N GLU A 128 0.22 24.24 -0.20
CA GLU A 128 0.55 25.58 0.27
C GLU A 128 2.02 25.94 0.05
N LEU A 129 2.28 27.22 -0.22
CA LEU A 129 3.62 27.74 -0.40
C LEU A 129 4.21 28.17 0.95
N THR A 130 5.39 27.68 1.28
CA THR A 130 6.13 28.06 2.47
C THR A 130 7.59 28.37 2.15
N LEU A 131 8.21 29.25 2.97
CA LEU A 131 9.64 29.54 2.87
C LEU A 131 10.41 28.59 3.79
N VAL A 132 11.31 27.81 3.20
CA VAL A 132 12.16 26.86 3.91
C VAL A 132 13.63 27.18 3.67
N ASP A 133 14.50 26.90 4.64
CA ASP A 133 15.93 27.02 4.47
C ASP A 133 16.41 26.08 3.36
N ARG A 134 17.24 26.61 2.45
CA ARG A 134 17.77 25.82 1.32
C ARG A 134 18.49 24.55 1.76
N ASN A 135 19.06 24.57 2.96
CA ASN A 135 19.82 23.47 3.54
C ASN A 135 19.07 22.79 4.70
N GLU A 136 17.76 23.08 4.88
CA GLU A 136 16.98 22.40 5.91
C GLU A 136 16.95 20.90 5.62
N PRO A 137 17.36 20.05 6.57
CA PRO A 137 17.25 18.61 6.41
C PRO A 137 15.80 18.18 6.10
N LEU A 138 15.62 17.23 5.19
CA LEU A 138 14.31 16.72 4.84
C LEU A 138 13.51 16.28 6.07
N GLU A 139 14.20 15.73 7.05
CA GLU A 139 13.60 15.27 8.31
C GLU A 139 12.92 16.41 9.07
N ASN A 140 13.55 17.57 9.18
CA ASN A 140 12.98 18.74 9.83
C ASN A 140 11.77 19.29 9.07
N LEU A 141 11.82 19.27 7.74
CA LEU A 141 10.67 19.67 6.90
C LEU A 141 9.47 18.77 7.14
N ILE A 142 9.68 17.46 7.20
CA ILE A 142 8.63 16.48 7.48
C ILE A 142 8.08 16.64 8.91
N GLU A 143 8.97 16.85 9.88
CA GLU A 143 8.59 17.08 11.29
C GLU A 143 7.68 18.31 11.41
N ASN A 144 8.10 19.43 10.83
CA ASN A 144 7.32 20.68 10.85
C ASN A 144 5.99 20.49 10.14
N TYR A 145 5.96 19.84 8.98
CA TYR A 145 4.74 19.54 8.24
C TYR A 145 3.74 18.73 9.06
N TYR A 146 4.18 17.63 9.65
CA TYR A 146 3.30 16.80 10.48
C TYR A 146 2.90 17.49 11.78
N ALA A 147 3.80 18.26 12.41
CA ALA A 147 3.48 19.01 13.62
C ALA A 147 2.31 20.00 13.41
N MET A 148 2.31 20.69 12.26
CA MET A 148 1.22 21.62 11.92
C MET A 148 -0.11 20.93 11.59
N ARG A 149 -0.10 19.67 11.19
CA ARG A 149 -1.28 18.91 10.75
C ARG A 149 -1.87 17.98 11.80
N ARG A 150 -1.25 17.86 12.96
CA ARG A 150 -1.83 17.07 14.07
C ARG A 150 -3.13 17.72 14.54
N THR A 151 -4.18 16.90 14.64
CA THR A 151 -5.53 17.35 14.95
C THR A 151 -5.96 17.04 16.39
N GLY A 152 -5.26 16.11 17.05
CA GLY A 152 -5.68 15.57 18.36
C GLY A 152 -6.92 14.68 18.29
N LYS A 153 -7.41 14.34 17.08
CA LYS A 153 -8.56 13.46 16.93
C LYS A 153 -8.24 12.06 17.41
N VAL A 154 -9.24 11.44 18.05
CA VAL A 154 -9.16 10.09 18.60
C VAL A 154 -10.13 9.18 17.87
N TYR A 155 -9.60 8.23 17.10
CA TYR A 155 -10.38 7.25 16.36
C TYR A 155 -10.44 5.96 17.17
N GLN A 156 -11.64 5.60 17.62
CA GLN A 156 -11.83 4.40 18.42
C GLN A 156 -12.87 3.49 17.77
N THR A 157 -12.61 2.19 17.84
CA THR A 157 -13.56 1.16 17.43
C THR A 157 -13.71 0.14 18.54
N LYS A 158 -14.92 -0.12 18.94
CA LYS A 158 -15.32 -1.20 19.84
C LYS A 158 -15.57 -2.44 18.99
N ILE A 159 -14.84 -3.53 19.26
CA ILE A 159 -14.91 -4.80 18.55
C ILE A 159 -15.43 -5.88 19.48
N TRP A 160 -16.53 -6.53 19.09
CA TRP A 160 -17.10 -7.63 19.85
C TRP A 160 -16.22 -8.88 19.76
N LYS A 161 -15.89 -9.49 20.90
CA LYS A 161 -15.18 -10.76 20.97
C LYS A 161 -16.10 -11.88 20.49
N PHE A 162 -15.52 -12.82 19.74
CA PHE A 162 -16.22 -13.99 19.22
C PHE A 162 -17.50 -13.71 18.41
N ALA A 163 -17.69 -12.48 17.94
CA ALA A 163 -18.79 -12.16 17.05
C ALA A 163 -18.57 -12.75 15.65
N SER A 164 -19.67 -13.03 14.94
CA SER A 164 -19.63 -13.64 13.60
C SER A 164 -18.90 -12.78 12.56
N ASN A 165 -18.22 -13.44 11.66
CA ASN A 165 -17.69 -12.89 10.43
C ASN A 165 -18.60 -13.29 9.23
N PRO A 166 -18.53 -12.61 8.08
CA PRO A 166 -17.82 -11.38 7.73
C PRO A 166 -18.58 -10.09 8.09
N THR A 167 -19.72 -10.19 8.76
CA THR A 167 -20.49 -9.02 9.17
C THR A 167 -19.64 -8.10 10.05
N PRO A 168 -19.71 -6.76 9.88
CA PRO A 168 -19.07 -5.83 10.78
C PRO A 168 -19.43 -6.16 12.23
N THR A 169 -18.40 -6.34 13.08
CA THR A 169 -18.57 -6.80 14.46
C THR A 169 -18.26 -5.72 15.46
N GLY A 170 -18.07 -4.49 14.99
CA GLY A 170 -17.67 -3.36 15.79
C GLY A 170 -18.57 -2.15 15.63
N GLU A 171 -18.32 -1.17 16.48
CA GLU A 171 -18.97 0.12 16.52
C GLU A 171 -17.90 1.21 16.54
N LYS A 172 -17.98 2.15 15.59
CA LYS A 172 -17.10 3.31 15.53
C LYS A 172 -17.50 4.34 16.58
N MET A 173 -16.52 4.83 17.34
CA MET A 173 -16.71 5.71 18.50
C MET A 173 -15.81 6.95 18.40
N LEU A 174 -16.09 7.95 19.19
CA LEU A 174 -15.36 9.23 19.24
C LEU A 174 -15.29 9.88 17.84
N ASP A 175 -14.12 10.36 17.40
CA ASP A 175 -13.94 10.97 16.08
C ASP A 175 -14.06 9.98 14.92
N ASN A 176 -14.19 8.68 15.22
CA ASN A 176 -14.44 7.64 14.22
C ASN A 176 -15.93 7.49 13.89
N THR A 177 -16.82 8.08 14.70
CA THR A 177 -18.27 7.94 14.54
C THR A 177 -18.74 8.53 13.21
N GLY A 178 -19.48 7.73 12.46
CA GLY A 178 -20.10 8.15 11.18
C GLY A 178 -19.16 8.18 9.97
N LEU A 179 -17.86 7.94 10.13
CA LEU A 179 -16.95 7.83 9.00
C LEU A 179 -17.21 6.54 8.22
N VAL A 180 -17.40 6.68 6.91
CA VAL A 180 -17.65 5.56 5.99
C VAL A 180 -16.35 5.13 5.34
N PHE A 181 -16.21 3.81 5.19
CA PHE A 181 -15.10 3.21 4.46
C PHE A 181 -15.61 2.04 3.60
N GLU A 182 -15.39 2.16 2.30
CA GLU A 182 -15.60 1.13 1.29
C GLU A 182 -14.33 1.02 0.44
N PRO A 183 -13.73 -0.18 0.34
CA PRO A 183 -12.50 -0.36 -0.45
C PRO A 183 -12.69 -0.06 -1.93
N SER A 184 -11.66 0.54 -2.54
CA SER A 184 -11.61 0.84 -3.97
C SER A 184 -11.09 -0.35 -4.79
N THR A 185 -11.38 -0.32 -6.10
CA THR A 185 -10.76 -1.20 -7.10
C THR A 185 -10.02 -0.35 -8.15
N ASP A 186 -9.50 -0.97 -9.19
CA ASP A 186 -8.92 -0.27 -10.34
C ASP A 186 -9.99 0.43 -11.22
N THR A 187 -11.24 -0.01 -11.15
CA THR A 187 -12.36 0.53 -11.94
C THR A 187 -13.39 1.30 -11.11
N THR A 188 -13.54 0.95 -9.84
CA THR A 188 -14.54 1.54 -8.94
C THR A 188 -13.85 2.26 -7.80
N GLU A 189 -14.15 3.53 -7.62
CA GLU A 189 -13.73 4.28 -6.45
C GLU A 189 -14.75 4.05 -5.34
N GLY A 190 -14.28 3.47 -4.22
CA GLY A 190 -15.04 3.30 -2.99
C GLY A 190 -15.18 4.62 -2.23
N GLN A 191 -15.88 4.62 -1.12
CA GLN A 191 -15.95 5.75 -0.22
C GLN A 191 -14.88 5.61 0.87
N ASP A 192 -14.03 6.61 1.01
CA ASP A 192 -13.02 6.67 2.09
C ASP A 192 -13.01 8.06 2.74
N ASP A 193 -13.86 8.23 3.76
CA ASP A 193 -13.98 9.50 4.48
C ASP A 193 -12.69 9.88 5.23
N TYR A 194 -11.78 8.93 5.44
CA TYR A 194 -10.49 9.17 6.10
C TYR A 194 -9.48 9.90 5.21
N LEU A 195 -9.72 9.97 3.89
CA LEU A 195 -8.84 10.63 2.92
C LEU A 195 -9.43 11.93 2.33
N ASN A 196 -10.39 12.55 3.01
CA ASN A 196 -11.04 13.79 2.58
C ASN A 196 -10.29 15.07 2.99
N GLY A 197 -9.07 14.97 3.51
CA GLY A 197 -8.25 16.08 3.98
C GLY A 197 -8.52 16.53 5.43
N GLN A 198 -9.57 15.99 6.08
CA GLN A 198 -9.91 16.34 7.47
C GLN A 198 -9.29 15.37 8.50
N HIS A 199 -8.64 14.32 8.03
CA HIS A 199 -8.09 13.23 8.83
C HIS A 199 -6.62 12.96 8.47
N PRO A 200 -5.68 13.89 8.72
CA PRO A 200 -4.29 13.82 8.25
C PRO A 200 -3.53 12.57 8.71
N LEU A 201 -3.96 11.95 9.81
CA LEU A 201 -3.37 10.70 10.31
C LEU A 201 -3.40 9.57 9.26
N PHE A 202 -4.43 9.52 8.41
CA PHE A 202 -4.62 8.47 7.41
C PHE A 202 -3.99 8.80 6.05
N GLU A 203 -3.55 10.03 5.86
CA GLU A 203 -2.87 10.42 4.63
C GLU A 203 -1.47 9.80 4.57
N TRP A 204 -1.10 9.33 3.39
CA TRP A 204 0.21 8.73 3.16
C TRP A 204 0.80 9.17 1.81
N CYS A 205 2.13 9.13 1.71
CA CYS A 205 2.85 9.39 0.46
C CYS A 205 3.94 8.35 0.22
N ASN A 206 4.37 8.22 -1.04
CA ASN A 206 5.50 7.37 -1.37
C ASN A 206 6.81 8.08 -1.04
N VAL A 207 7.77 7.32 -0.49
CA VAL A 207 9.11 7.81 -0.18
C VAL A 207 10.17 6.82 -0.59
N ASN A 208 11.37 7.29 -0.91
CA ASN A 208 12.56 6.47 -0.77
C ASN A 208 13.04 6.57 0.68
N TYR A 209 13.52 5.47 1.22
CA TYR A 209 14.01 5.43 2.59
C TYR A 209 15.23 4.53 2.73
N ILE A 210 15.97 4.75 3.79
CA ILE A 210 17.04 3.87 4.27
C ILE A 210 16.77 3.52 5.73
N ARG A 211 17.49 2.55 6.25
CA ARG A 211 17.45 2.22 7.67
C ARG A 211 18.73 2.69 8.33
N ASP A 212 18.59 3.33 9.48
CA ASP A 212 19.70 3.64 10.40
C ASP A 212 20.16 2.36 11.09
N ALA A 213 21.30 2.39 11.78
CA ALA A 213 21.92 1.22 12.41
C ALA A 213 21.01 0.52 13.44
N ASP A 214 20.07 1.25 14.04
CA ASP A 214 19.06 0.73 14.96
C ASP A 214 17.81 0.14 14.27
N GLY A 215 17.81 0.06 12.93
CA GLY A 215 16.71 -0.41 12.12
C GLY A 215 15.59 0.61 11.88
N SER A 216 15.71 1.83 12.44
CA SER A 216 14.71 2.88 12.25
C SER A 216 14.70 3.39 10.80
N PRO A 217 13.53 3.53 10.16
CA PRO A 217 13.45 4.01 8.79
C PRO A 217 13.61 5.53 8.73
N ARG A 218 14.44 6.01 7.79
CA ARG A 218 14.68 7.43 7.53
C ARG A 218 14.38 7.77 6.08
N PRO A 219 13.49 8.75 5.80
CA PRO A 219 13.16 9.16 4.43
C PRO A 219 14.35 9.86 3.78
N THR A 220 14.57 9.62 2.49
CA THR A 220 15.62 10.28 1.70
C THR A 220 15.06 11.15 0.58
N TYR A 221 13.96 10.72 -0.03
CA TYR A 221 13.24 11.48 -1.06
C TYR A 221 11.75 11.17 -0.95
N ILE A 222 10.92 12.18 -1.21
CA ILE A 222 9.47 12.04 -1.29
C ILE A 222 9.08 12.03 -2.77
N GLU A 223 8.02 11.32 -3.13
CA GLU A 223 7.47 11.30 -4.48
C GLU A 223 7.22 12.74 -4.99
N GLY A 224 7.70 13.03 -6.20
CA GLY A 224 7.68 14.37 -6.79
C GLY A 224 8.94 15.18 -6.57
N MET A 225 9.84 14.81 -5.64
CA MET A 225 11.14 15.45 -5.51
C MET A 225 12.10 14.97 -6.60
N GLU A 226 12.98 15.87 -7.06
CA GLU A 226 14.13 15.48 -7.87
C GLU A 226 15.01 14.49 -7.09
N GLY A 227 15.24 13.32 -7.66
CA GLY A 227 15.99 12.23 -7.00
C GLY A 227 15.12 11.10 -6.46
N TYR A 228 13.79 11.25 -6.35
CA TYR A 228 12.90 10.12 -6.05
C TYR A 228 12.95 9.09 -7.20
N LYS A 229 13.05 7.80 -6.82
CA LYS A 229 13.17 6.69 -7.76
C LYS A 229 12.28 5.52 -7.33
N THR A 230 11.81 4.76 -8.31
CA THR A 230 11.06 3.52 -8.10
C THR A 230 11.86 2.27 -8.47
N SER A 231 13.12 2.42 -8.91
CA SER A 231 13.99 1.33 -9.34
C SER A 231 15.46 1.62 -9.03
N GLY A 232 16.33 0.64 -9.17
CA GLY A 232 17.76 0.73 -8.86
C GLY A 232 18.04 0.36 -7.39
N SER A 233 19.02 1.02 -6.77
CA SER A 233 19.46 0.70 -5.40
C SER A 233 18.66 1.45 -4.32
N VAL A 234 17.34 1.51 -4.46
CA VAL A 234 16.43 2.21 -3.54
C VAL A 234 15.33 1.30 -3.03
N ASP A 235 14.80 1.61 -1.85
CA ASP A 235 13.55 1.04 -1.35
C ASP A 235 12.44 2.09 -1.43
N VAL A 236 11.24 1.66 -1.80
CA VAL A 236 10.03 2.48 -1.83
C VAL A 236 9.18 2.14 -0.60
N GLY A 237 8.90 3.14 0.20
CA GLY A 237 8.03 3.03 1.38
C GLY A 237 6.73 3.82 1.23
N ALA A 238 5.75 3.47 2.03
CA ALA A 238 4.60 4.30 2.34
C ALA A 238 4.87 5.02 3.67
N MET A 239 4.89 6.35 3.64
CA MET A 239 5.10 7.20 4.80
C MET A 239 3.80 7.89 5.18
N GLN A 240 3.46 7.85 6.46
CA GLN A 240 2.38 8.62 7.07
C GLN A 240 2.86 9.27 8.36
N MET A 241 2.03 10.13 8.94
CA MET A 241 2.27 10.72 10.25
C MET A 241 2.41 9.64 11.32
N SER A 242 3.33 9.83 12.27
CA SER A 242 3.43 8.96 13.45
C SER A 242 2.18 9.07 14.30
N PHE A 243 1.78 7.95 14.90
CA PHE A 243 0.56 7.87 15.68
C PHE A 243 0.75 7.09 16.97
N TYR A 244 -0.23 7.22 17.85
CA TYR A 244 -0.31 6.54 19.14
C TYR A 244 -1.49 5.56 19.09
N TRP A 245 -1.38 4.46 19.83
CA TRP A 245 -2.36 3.39 19.78
C TRP A 245 -2.58 2.71 21.12
N ASN A 246 -3.73 2.09 21.26
CA ASN A 246 -4.06 1.17 22.33
C ASN A 246 -5.01 0.08 21.81
N TRP A 247 -4.88 -1.11 22.35
CA TRP A 247 -5.82 -2.21 22.17
C TRP A 247 -6.20 -2.72 23.55
N ASP A 248 -7.23 -2.12 24.14
CA ASP A 248 -7.72 -2.50 25.47
C ASP A 248 -8.60 -3.75 25.39
N THR A 249 -8.13 -4.83 26.00
CA THR A 249 -8.77 -6.13 26.05
C THR A 249 -9.39 -6.43 27.43
N SER A 250 -9.46 -5.46 28.31
CA SER A 250 -9.90 -5.63 29.71
C SER A 250 -11.36 -6.03 29.86
N ASN A 251 -12.22 -5.66 28.91
CA ASN A 251 -13.61 -6.06 28.90
C ASN A 251 -13.78 -7.51 28.39
N ALA A 252 -14.66 -8.29 29.01
CA ALA A 252 -14.88 -9.70 28.67
C ALA A 252 -15.61 -9.90 27.32
N GLU A 253 -16.40 -8.91 26.89
CA GLU A 253 -17.28 -9.02 25.72
C GLU A 253 -16.73 -8.33 24.47
N TYR A 254 -15.88 -7.30 24.65
CA TYR A 254 -15.36 -6.53 23.54
C TYR A 254 -13.94 -6.01 23.81
N ASP A 255 -13.25 -5.64 22.77
CA ASP A 255 -12.02 -4.88 22.80
C ASP A 255 -12.27 -3.45 22.34
N LEU A 256 -11.43 -2.51 22.81
CA LEU A 256 -11.38 -1.14 22.30
C LEU A 256 -10.04 -0.94 21.58
N VAL A 257 -10.10 -0.72 20.27
CA VAL A 257 -8.93 -0.35 19.48
C VAL A 257 -8.98 1.15 19.24
N THR A 258 -7.93 1.85 19.61
CA THR A 258 -7.86 3.31 19.59
C THR A 258 -6.57 3.77 18.95
N ILE A 259 -6.65 4.77 18.05
CA ILE A 259 -5.49 5.47 17.50
C ILE A 259 -5.70 6.99 17.54
N SER A 260 -4.59 7.73 17.65
CA SER A 260 -4.59 9.20 17.58
C SER A 260 -3.26 9.70 17.02
N ASP A 261 -3.26 10.90 16.43
CA ASP A 261 -2.03 11.59 16.00
C ASP A 261 -1.30 12.29 17.16
N THR A 262 -1.90 12.33 18.36
CA THR A 262 -1.34 12.91 19.58
C THR A 262 -1.36 11.92 20.74
N PRO A 263 -0.49 12.08 21.76
CA PRO A 263 -0.55 11.24 22.95
C PRO A 263 -1.81 11.53 23.77
N HIS A 264 -2.45 10.44 24.23
CA HIS A 264 -3.60 10.48 25.14
C HIS A 264 -3.34 9.51 26.31
N PRO A 265 -2.56 9.91 27.32
CA PRO A 265 -2.21 9.04 28.45
C PRO A 265 -3.43 8.52 29.21
N GLU A 266 -4.51 9.31 29.28
CA GLU A 266 -5.78 8.96 29.89
C GLU A 266 -6.50 7.79 29.20
N LEU A 267 -6.20 7.54 27.92
CA LEU A 267 -6.68 6.40 27.13
C LEU A 267 -5.64 5.27 27.03
N GLY A 268 -4.51 5.39 27.71
CA GLY A 268 -3.43 4.42 27.67
C GLY A 268 -2.71 4.34 26.32
N LEU A 269 -2.81 5.36 25.46
CA LEU A 269 -2.16 5.36 24.14
C LEU A 269 -0.64 5.39 24.28
N LYS A 270 0.03 4.49 23.56
CA LYS A 270 1.48 4.42 23.40
C LYS A 270 1.87 4.74 21.96
N PRO A 271 3.09 5.25 21.70
CA PRO A 271 3.56 5.40 20.32
C PRO A 271 3.53 4.08 19.56
N TRP A 272 3.15 4.13 18.29
CA TRP A 272 3.23 2.97 17.41
C TRP A 272 4.68 2.48 17.28
N PRO A 273 4.97 1.16 17.43
CA PRO A 273 6.36 0.67 17.51
C PRO A 273 7.24 1.05 16.33
N GLU A 274 6.73 1.06 15.09
CA GLU A 274 7.52 1.48 13.93
C GLU A 274 7.93 2.96 13.95
N CYS A 275 7.26 3.79 14.79
CA CYS A 275 7.59 5.21 14.96
C CYS A 275 8.60 5.48 16.08
N VAL A 276 9.09 4.44 16.78
CA VAL A 276 9.97 4.61 17.96
C VAL A 276 11.38 4.15 17.62
N ARG A 277 12.37 4.98 17.89
CA ARG A 277 13.80 4.63 17.78
C ARG A 277 14.24 3.74 18.96
N ALA A 278 15.40 3.13 18.86
CA ALA A 278 15.96 2.29 19.93
C ALA A 278 16.17 3.05 21.26
N ASP A 279 16.44 4.34 21.21
CA ASP A 279 16.61 5.21 22.38
C ASP A 279 15.27 5.69 23.00
N GLY A 280 14.13 5.27 22.43
CA GLY A 280 12.79 5.65 22.87
C GLY A 280 12.25 6.94 22.25
N THR A 281 13.02 7.62 21.42
CA THR A 281 12.56 8.83 20.70
C THR A 281 11.49 8.47 19.68
N VAL A 282 10.40 9.25 19.65
CA VAL A 282 9.32 9.08 18.68
C VAL A 282 9.64 9.88 17.43
N MET A 283 9.76 9.20 16.30
CA MET A 283 9.90 9.85 14.99
C MET A 283 8.60 10.53 14.59
N PRO A 284 8.65 11.65 13.85
CA PRO A 284 7.43 12.32 13.37
C PRO A 284 6.69 11.53 12.27
N TRP A 285 7.30 10.50 11.72
CA TRP A 285 6.75 9.65 10.66
C TRP A 285 6.65 8.18 11.05
N CYS A 286 5.79 7.46 10.33
CA CYS A 286 5.74 6.01 10.25
C CYS A 286 6.02 5.61 8.81
N ILE A 287 7.09 4.84 8.56
CA ILE A 287 7.44 4.32 7.23
C ILE A 287 7.46 2.81 7.28
N GLY A 288 6.70 2.16 6.39
CA GLY A 288 6.84 0.74 6.10
C GLY A 288 7.10 0.52 4.63
N SER A 289 7.69 -0.61 4.27
CA SER A 289 7.86 -0.96 2.85
C SER A 289 6.51 -0.95 2.14
N LYS A 290 6.48 -0.31 0.96
CA LYS A 290 5.25 -0.26 0.16
C LYS A 290 4.96 -1.62 -0.48
N TYR A 291 5.99 -2.31 -0.94
CA TYR A 291 5.90 -3.53 -1.73
C TYR A 291 6.49 -4.75 -1.03
N ILE A 292 6.01 -5.92 -1.42
CA ILE A 292 6.70 -7.18 -1.14
C ILE A 292 8.02 -7.18 -1.90
N SER A 293 9.09 -7.63 -1.25
CA SER A 293 10.43 -7.53 -1.81
C SER A 293 10.73 -8.58 -2.86
N GLY A 294 11.47 -8.17 -3.87
CA GLY A 294 12.09 -9.02 -4.88
C GLY A 294 13.54 -8.61 -5.11
N ILE A 295 14.27 -9.38 -5.88
CA ILE A 295 15.65 -9.07 -6.24
C ILE A 295 15.65 -7.96 -7.27
N ALA A 296 16.25 -6.83 -6.93
CA ALA A 296 16.42 -5.67 -7.80
C ALA A 296 17.69 -5.76 -8.66
N SER A 297 17.92 -4.75 -9.51
CA SER A 297 19.06 -4.71 -10.43
C SER A 297 20.43 -4.67 -9.75
N ASP A 298 20.49 -4.31 -8.46
CA ASP A 298 21.71 -4.34 -7.65
C ASP A 298 21.94 -5.70 -6.94
N GLY A 299 21.12 -6.71 -7.25
CA GLY A 299 21.21 -8.06 -6.69
C GLY A 299 20.72 -8.18 -5.26
N LYS A 300 20.06 -7.16 -4.70
CA LYS A 300 19.59 -7.14 -3.31
C LYS A 300 18.06 -7.18 -3.24
N LEU A 301 17.53 -7.63 -2.10
CA LEU A 301 16.11 -7.53 -1.79
C LEU A 301 15.68 -6.07 -1.66
N ARG A 302 14.71 -5.65 -2.46
CA ARG A 302 14.20 -4.28 -2.48
C ARG A 302 12.68 -4.23 -2.53
N SER A 303 12.12 -3.24 -1.86
CA SER A 303 10.72 -2.85 -2.00
C SER A 303 10.58 -1.95 -3.23
N GLN A 304 10.26 -2.52 -4.39
CA GLN A 304 10.11 -1.80 -5.67
C GLN A 304 8.95 -2.39 -6.48
N PRO A 305 8.26 -1.59 -7.32
CA PRO A 305 7.22 -2.11 -8.20
C PRO A 305 7.81 -2.97 -9.33
N GLY A 306 7.02 -3.92 -9.83
CA GLY A 306 7.35 -4.78 -10.98
C GLY A 306 8.29 -5.94 -10.68
N LEU A 307 8.80 -6.07 -9.45
CA LEU A 307 9.66 -7.17 -9.08
C LEU A 307 8.84 -8.46 -8.86
N LYS A 308 9.45 -9.58 -9.22
CA LYS A 308 8.97 -10.89 -8.80
C LYS A 308 9.23 -11.03 -7.30
N PRO A 309 8.20 -11.31 -6.45
CA PRO A 309 8.43 -11.56 -5.04
C PRO A 309 9.45 -12.66 -4.83
N GLU A 310 10.43 -12.42 -3.96
CA GLU A 310 11.46 -13.42 -3.67
C GLU A 310 10.86 -14.55 -2.84
N ARG A 311 10.89 -15.74 -3.42
CA ARG A 311 10.32 -16.99 -2.89
C ARG A 311 11.32 -17.76 -2.04
N LYS A 312 10.86 -18.82 -1.38
CA LYS A 312 11.70 -19.75 -0.60
C LYS A 312 12.49 -19.04 0.49
N GLN A 313 11.91 -18.00 1.07
CA GLN A 313 12.54 -17.35 2.20
C GLN A 313 12.26 -18.15 3.48
N SER A 314 13.32 -18.41 4.23
CA SER A 314 13.24 -18.83 5.63
C SER A 314 13.52 -17.63 6.53
N HIS A 315 13.19 -17.71 7.79
CA HIS A 315 13.59 -16.71 8.78
C HIS A 315 15.09 -16.38 8.69
N ASN A 316 15.94 -17.41 8.66
CA ASN A 316 17.39 -17.23 8.60
C ASN A 316 17.86 -16.62 7.28
N ASN A 317 17.31 -17.07 6.15
CA ASN A 317 17.67 -16.51 4.84
C ASN A 317 17.27 -15.05 4.72
N MET A 318 16.08 -14.69 5.24
CA MET A 318 15.59 -13.32 5.18
C MET A 318 16.55 -12.37 5.92
N ILE A 319 16.94 -12.69 7.16
CA ILE A 319 17.91 -11.90 7.92
C ILE A 319 19.19 -11.72 7.10
N THR A 320 19.79 -12.82 6.61
CA THR A 320 21.04 -12.78 5.84
C THR A 320 20.92 -11.92 4.58
N ASN A 321 19.83 -12.07 3.82
CA ASN A 321 19.61 -11.35 2.58
C ASN A 321 19.39 -9.85 2.81
N TYR A 322 18.73 -9.46 3.90
CA TYR A 322 18.58 -8.04 4.24
C TYR A 322 19.85 -7.42 4.79
N GLN A 323 20.62 -8.14 5.61
CA GLN A 323 21.92 -7.68 6.09
C GLN A 323 22.91 -7.38 4.97
N ALA A 324 22.76 -8.00 3.79
CA ALA A 324 23.52 -7.63 2.60
C ALA A 324 23.29 -6.17 2.13
N LYS A 325 22.22 -5.50 2.60
CA LYS A 325 21.94 -4.09 2.32
C LYS A 325 22.72 -3.14 3.23
N GLY A 326 23.14 -3.61 4.38
CA GLY A 326 23.88 -2.83 5.40
C GLY A 326 23.37 -3.05 6.82
N GLU A 327 23.98 -2.36 7.75
CA GLU A 327 23.59 -2.33 9.16
C GLU A 327 22.14 -1.82 9.31
N GLY A 328 21.38 -2.37 10.26
CA GLY A 328 19.99 -2.00 10.51
C GLY A 328 18.94 -2.67 9.57
N TYR A 329 19.38 -3.41 8.56
CA TYR A 329 18.47 -4.15 7.66
C TYR A 329 18.35 -5.60 8.08
N TRP A 330 17.19 -6.01 8.57
CA TRP A 330 16.93 -7.39 9.02
C TRP A 330 15.67 -8.02 8.39
N GLY A 331 14.89 -7.24 7.63
CA GLY A 331 13.59 -7.63 7.08
C GLY A 331 12.42 -7.23 7.97
N ALA A 332 11.21 -7.44 7.48
CA ALA A 332 9.98 -7.03 8.14
C ALA A 332 9.79 -7.71 9.50
N GLY A 333 9.27 -6.94 10.44
CA GLY A 333 8.81 -7.44 11.72
C GLY A 333 7.34 -7.87 11.72
N ALA A 334 6.93 -8.56 12.78
CA ALA A 334 5.53 -8.93 13.01
C ALA A 334 4.60 -7.70 13.09
N VAL A 335 5.12 -6.54 13.46
CA VAL A 335 4.41 -5.26 13.54
C VAL A 335 3.74 -4.86 12.22
N ARG A 336 4.34 -5.21 11.07
CA ARG A 336 3.78 -4.93 9.76
C ARG A 336 2.36 -5.49 9.60
N ASN A 337 2.13 -6.70 10.09
CA ASN A 337 0.83 -7.34 10.00
C ASN A 337 -0.18 -6.75 10.99
N THR A 338 0.26 -6.43 12.20
CA THR A 338 -0.56 -5.75 13.20
C THR A 338 -1.00 -4.37 12.73
N PHE A 339 -0.17 -3.68 11.95
CA PHE A 339 -0.54 -2.41 11.31
C PHE A 339 -1.80 -2.55 10.46
N GLN A 340 -1.86 -3.53 9.55
CA GLN A 340 -3.07 -3.73 8.74
C GLN A 340 -4.29 -4.13 9.58
N ILE A 341 -4.10 -4.96 10.62
CA ILE A 341 -5.20 -5.37 11.53
C ILE A 341 -5.84 -4.14 12.17
N ILE A 342 -5.03 -3.23 12.71
CA ILE A 342 -5.51 -2.01 13.37
C ILE A 342 -6.27 -1.11 12.40
N PHE A 343 -5.69 -0.83 11.21
CA PHE A 343 -6.37 0.03 10.23
C PHE A 343 -7.64 -0.62 9.67
N ASN A 344 -7.68 -1.94 9.50
CA ASN A 344 -8.89 -2.66 9.13
C ASN A 344 -9.99 -2.53 10.22
N ILE A 345 -9.63 -2.62 11.49
CA ILE A 345 -10.57 -2.44 12.61
C ILE A 345 -11.05 -0.99 12.66
N ILE A 346 -10.16 -0.02 12.60
CA ILE A 346 -10.53 1.40 12.70
C ILE A 346 -11.41 1.83 11.52
N LYS A 347 -11.02 1.50 10.29
CA LYS A 347 -11.73 1.92 9.08
C LYS A 347 -12.96 1.05 8.79
N GLY A 348 -12.84 -0.27 8.95
CA GLY A 348 -13.87 -1.24 8.59
C GLY A 348 -14.78 -1.70 9.73
N ALA A 349 -14.45 -1.37 10.98
CA ALA A 349 -15.15 -1.85 12.18
C ALA A 349 -15.37 -3.37 12.19
N THR A 350 -14.39 -4.14 11.71
CA THR A 350 -14.46 -5.60 11.63
C THR A 350 -13.13 -6.25 12.04
N LYS A 351 -13.21 -7.41 12.69
CA LYS A 351 -12.06 -8.28 12.99
C LYS A 351 -11.63 -9.10 11.77
N SER A 352 -12.55 -9.38 10.86
CA SER A 352 -12.27 -10.16 9.66
C SER A 352 -11.71 -9.28 8.56
N SER A 353 -10.42 -9.39 8.30
CA SER A 353 -9.81 -8.69 7.17
C SER A 353 -10.41 -9.11 5.83
N GLN A 354 -10.84 -10.37 5.71
CA GLN A 354 -11.46 -10.90 4.51
C GLN A 354 -12.86 -10.33 4.21
N ALA A 355 -13.51 -9.71 5.21
CA ALA A 355 -14.73 -8.94 4.98
C ALA A 355 -14.49 -7.66 4.17
N LEU A 356 -13.26 -7.14 4.21
CA LEU A 356 -12.81 -5.95 3.46
C LEU A 356 -12.02 -6.36 2.22
N TYR A 357 -11.06 -7.29 2.40
CA TYR A 357 -10.15 -7.75 1.35
C TYR A 357 -9.89 -9.24 1.50
N ALA A 358 -10.28 -10.04 0.52
CA ALA A 358 -9.99 -11.47 0.55
C ALA A 358 -8.50 -11.78 0.31
N GLY A 359 -7.79 -10.87 -0.35
CA GLY A 359 -6.40 -11.09 -0.75
C GLY A 359 -6.26 -12.12 -1.87
N CYS A 360 -5.03 -12.46 -2.24
CA CYS A 360 -4.76 -13.49 -3.25
C CYS A 360 -4.64 -14.87 -2.60
N THR A 361 -5.72 -15.36 -1.99
CA THR A 361 -5.73 -16.56 -1.14
C THR A 361 -6.51 -17.74 -1.74
N SER A 362 -7.20 -17.51 -2.86
CA SER A 362 -7.98 -18.50 -3.63
C SER A 362 -7.55 -18.54 -5.10
N TYR A 363 -6.28 -18.23 -5.38
CA TYR A 363 -5.70 -18.25 -6.73
C TYR A 363 -4.69 -19.39 -6.87
N SER A 364 -5.16 -20.62 -6.67
CA SER A 364 -4.30 -21.80 -6.68
C SER A 364 -4.78 -22.83 -7.69
N PHE A 365 -4.06 -22.98 -8.78
CA PHE A 365 -4.26 -24.00 -9.78
C PHE A 365 -2.95 -24.44 -10.41
N GLN A 366 -2.94 -25.67 -10.93
CA GLN A 366 -1.92 -26.22 -11.82
C GLN A 366 -2.63 -27.05 -12.87
N TYR A 367 -2.55 -26.65 -14.13
CA TYR A 367 -3.25 -27.27 -15.24
C TYR A 367 -2.27 -27.81 -16.26
N GLU A 368 -2.46 -29.07 -16.64
CA GLU A 368 -1.78 -29.63 -17.82
C GLU A 368 -2.37 -29.01 -19.09
N ALA A 369 -1.55 -28.88 -20.14
CA ALA A 369 -1.99 -28.34 -21.42
C ALA A 369 -3.16 -29.16 -21.98
N ALA A 370 -4.30 -28.52 -22.23
CA ALA A 370 -5.50 -29.16 -22.78
C ALA A 370 -5.30 -29.62 -24.22
N VAL A 371 -4.40 -28.98 -24.95
CA VAL A 371 -4.01 -29.30 -26.32
C VAL A 371 -2.51 -29.37 -26.39
N GLN A 372 -1.97 -30.47 -26.94
CA GLN A 372 -0.57 -30.63 -27.23
C GLN A 372 -0.26 -30.10 -28.64
N SER A 373 0.77 -29.28 -28.77
CA SER A 373 1.22 -28.70 -30.04
C SER A 373 2.75 -28.73 -30.11
N GLU A 374 3.29 -29.10 -31.27
CA GLU A 374 4.72 -28.98 -31.58
C GLU A 374 5.08 -27.52 -31.93
N GLU A 375 4.10 -26.74 -32.38
CA GLU A 375 4.31 -25.31 -32.67
C GLU A 375 4.46 -24.55 -31.34
N ALA A 376 5.37 -23.58 -31.35
CA ALA A 376 5.59 -22.70 -30.22
C ALA A 376 4.60 -21.52 -30.23
N HIS A 377 4.04 -21.23 -29.07
CA HIS A 377 3.04 -20.17 -28.90
C HIS A 377 3.36 -19.29 -27.69
N THR A 378 2.84 -18.07 -27.69
CA THR A 378 2.84 -17.15 -26.52
C THR A 378 1.59 -17.29 -25.66
N TYR A 379 0.80 -18.34 -25.87
CA TYR A 379 -0.37 -18.70 -25.07
C TYR A 379 -0.27 -20.14 -24.54
N PHE A 380 -1.02 -20.41 -23.48
CA PHE A 380 -1.18 -21.75 -22.92
C PHE A 380 -2.63 -22.24 -23.10
N PRO A 381 -2.85 -23.44 -23.71
CA PRO A 381 -4.20 -23.98 -23.91
C PRO A 381 -4.73 -24.62 -22.62
N VAL A 382 -5.95 -24.22 -22.23
CA VAL A 382 -6.69 -24.78 -21.10
C VAL A 382 -8.10 -25.15 -21.52
N THR A 383 -8.78 -26.03 -20.79
CA THR A 383 -10.20 -26.30 -21.03
C THR A 383 -11.07 -25.08 -20.65
N ASN A 384 -12.30 -24.98 -21.20
CA ASN A 384 -13.25 -23.94 -20.84
C ASN A 384 -13.51 -23.88 -19.32
N ALA A 385 -13.54 -25.02 -18.65
CA ALA A 385 -13.73 -25.10 -17.19
C ALA A 385 -12.53 -24.55 -16.41
N GLN A 386 -11.31 -24.89 -16.82
CA GLN A 386 -10.09 -24.41 -16.18
C GLN A 386 -9.91 -22.90 -16.33
N ALA A 387 -10.31 -22.35 -17.47
CA ALA A 387 -10.22 -20.90 -17.75
C ALA A 387 -10.95 -20.05 -16.70
N ASN A 388 -12.02 -20.56 -16.09
CA ASN A 388 -12.79 -19.86 -15.05
C ASN A 388 -11.99 -19.56 -13.77
N SER A 389 -10.92 -20.30 -13.51
CA SER A 389 -10.06 -20.07 -12.35
C SER A 389 -8.96 -19.05 -12.63
N ILE A 390 -8.70 -18.73 -13.90
CA ILE A 390 -7.62 -17.86 -14.33
C ILE A 390 -8.11 -16.42 -14.40
N VAL A 391 -7.30 -15.49 -13.97
CA VAL A 391 -7.64 -14.06 -13.93
C VAL A 391 -6.76 -13.30 -14.92
N VAL A 392 -7.39 -12.55 -15.83
CA VAL A 392 -6.68 -11.57 -16.66
C VAL A 392 -6.04 -10.51 -15.75
N GLY A 393 -4.74 -10.26 -15.97
CA GLY A 393 -3.94 -9.43 -15.06
C GLY A 393 -3.32 -10.21 -13.89
N GLY A 394 -3.70 -11.49 -13.68
CA GLY A 394 -3.04 -12.40 -12.74
C GLY A 394 -1.68 -12.88 -13.26
N TYR A 395 -0.93 -13.57 -12.40
CA TYR A 395 0.41 -14.07 -12.74
C TYR A 395 0.44 -15.58 -12.70
N VAL A 396 1.18 -16.14 -13.65
CA VAL A 396 1.35 -17.58 -13.85
C VAL A 396 2.80 -17.89 -14.21
N SER A 397 3.16 -19.18 -14.07
CA SER A 397 4.39 -19.73 -14.64
C SER A 397 4.05 -20.90 -15.56
N VAL A 398 4.88 -21.14 -16.55
CA VAL A 398 4.79 -22.28 -17.46
C VAL A 398 6.06 -23.10 -17.35
N GLY A 399 5.91 -24.37 -17.22
CA GLY A 399 7.01 -25.33 -17.17
C GLY A 399 6.46 -26.75 -17.25
N TYR A 400 7.10 -27.69 -16.59
CA TYR A 400 6.68 -29.08 -16.61
C TYR A 400 6.79 -29.75 -15.24
N GLY A 401 5.94 -30.74 -14.98
CA GLY A 401 5.96 -31.52 -13.74
C GLY A 401 4.70 -32.36 -13.56
N TYR A 402 4.81 -33.39 -12.72
CA TYR A 402 3.69 -34.28 -12.33
C TYR A 402 3.09 -33.88 -10.99
N SER A 403 1.79 -34.11 -10.83
CA SER A 403 1.07 -33.78 -9.60
C SER A 403 1.45 -34.62 -8.38
N THR A 404 1.93 -35.85 -8.56
CA THR A 404 2.31 -36.75 -7.46
C THR A 404 3.31 -37.84 -7.91
N GLY A 405 4.19 -38.24 -6.99
CA GLY A 405 4.91 -39.56 -7.05
C GLY A 405 6.05 -39.68 -8.07
N SER A 406 6.39 -38.58 -8.79
CA SER A 406 7.47 -38.59 -9.78
C SER A 406 8.71 -37.84 -9.28
N THR A 407 9.88 -38.20 -9.83
CA THR A 407 11.12 -37.41 -9.65
C THR A 407 11.01 -35.99 -10.22
N ILE A 408 10.06 -35.74 -11.12
CA ILE A 408 9.75 -34.41 -11.68
C ILE A 408 8.44 -33.93 -11.05
N SER A 409 8.54 -33.44 -9.83
CA SER A 409 7.39 -32.94 -9.09
C SER A 409 6.90 -31.59 -9.65
N ASN A 410 5.59 -31.34 -9.59
CA ASN A 410 4.98 -30.04 -9.87
C ASN A 410 5.00 -29.08 -8.69
N ASP A 411 5.79 -29.34 -7.65
CA ASP A 411 5.95 -28.40 -6.54
C ASP A 411 6.42 -27.02 -7.07
N ARG A 412 5.69 -25.97 -6.70
CA ARG A 412 5.98 -24.57 -7.13
C ARG A 412 7.37 -24.08 -6.72
N GLY A 413 8.05 -24.80 -5.86
CA GLY A 413 9.43 -24.57 -5.48
C GLY A 413 10.45 -25.12 -6.48
N ASN A 414 10.05 -25.96 -7.43
CA ASN A 414 10.96 -26.56 -8.40
C ASN A 414 11.12 -25.68 -9.64
N ASP A 415 12.34 -25.55 -10.12
CA ASP A 415 12.66 -24.74 -11.29
C ASP A 415 11.99 -25.26 -12.56
N SER A 416 11.73 -26.58 -12.66
CA SER A 416 11.00 -27.20 -13.78
C SER A 416 9.62 -26.59 -14.01
N VAL A 417 8.93 -26.18 -12.96
CA VAL A 417 7.60 -25.56 -13.02
C VAL A 417 7.63 -24.16 -13.65
N HIS A 418 8.79 -23.56 -13.72
CA HIS A 418 9.06 -22.21 -14.23
C HIS A 418 9.95 -22.19 -15.47
N ALA A 419 10.21 -23.35 -16.05
CA ALA A 419 11.27 -23.53 -17.05
C ALA A 419 11.04 -22.77 -18.39
N TYR A 420 9.79 -22.54 -18.77
CA TYR A 420 9.43 -21.88 -20.03
C TYR A 420 9.04 -20.42 -19.81
N ALA A 421 8.32 -20.12 -18.74
CA ALA A 421 7.98 -18.75 -18.35
C ALA A 421 7.82 -18.67 -16.82
N ASP A 422 8.48 -17.69 -16.19
CA ASP A 422 8.43 -17.51 -14.74
C ASP A 422 7.79 -16.18 -14.35
N SER A 423 6.65 -16.27 -13.64
CA SER A 423 5.94 -15.10 -13.09
C SER A 423 5.56 -14.08 -14.17
N VAL A 424 4.87 -14.55 -15.21
CA VAL A 424 4.40 -13.74 -16.33
C VAL A 424 2.93 -13.39 -16.18
N LYS A 425 2.53 -12.23 -16.73
CA LYS A 425 1.17 -11.73 -16.63
C LYS A 425 0.26 -12.42 -17.63
N VAL A 426 -0.97 -12.72 -17.24
CA VAL A 426 -2.05 -13.14 -18.15
C VAL A 426 -2.61 -11.88 -18.83
N LEU A 427 -2.51 -11.80 -20.16
CA LEU A 427 -2.95 -10.67 -20.97
C LEU A 427 -4.41 -10.77 -21.37
N SER A 428 -4.81 -11.94 -21.90
CA SER A 428 -6.19 -12.23 -22.34
C SER A 428 -6.47 -13.73 -22.24
N ILE A 429 -7.75 -14.08 -22.31
CA ILE A 429 -8.25 -15.46 -22.42
C ILE A 429 -9.23 -15.47 -23.58
N GLU A 430 -8.93 -16.20 -24.63
CA GLU A 430 -9.67 -16.21 -25.89
C GLU A 430 -10.13 -17.63 -26.27
N ASP A 431 -11.10 -17.76 -27.16
CA ASP A 431 -11.52 -19.06 -27.67
C ASP A 431 -10.42 -19.65 -28.56
N LEU A 432 -9.96 -20.85 -28.26
CA LEU A 432 -9.05 -21.62 -29.09
C LEU A 432 -9.84 -22.55 -30.03
N ASP A 433 -10.80 -23.27 -29.43
CA ASP A 433 -11.77 -24.13 -30.13
C ASP A 433 -13.04 -24.26 -29.28
N GLU A 434 -13.95 -25.16 -29.65
CA GLU A 434 -15.25 -25.38 -28.95
C GLU A 434 -15.07 -25.75 -27.46
N ASN A 435 -13.99 -26.44 -27.10
CA ASN A 435 -13.76 -27.00 -25.75
C ASN A 435 -12.64 -26.30 -24.98
N ASN A 436 -11.83 -25.49 -25.65
CA ASN A 436 -10.58 -24.98 -25.10
C ASN A 436 -10.45 -23.47 -25.29
N LYS A 437 -9.70 -22.86 -24.38
CA LYS A 437 -9.29 -21.45 -24.38
C LYS A 437 -7.78 -21.33 -24.51
N ALA A 438 -7.34 -20.27 -25.15
CA ALA A 438 -5.96 -19.81 -25.20
C ALA A 438 -5.73 -18.75 -24.13
N VAL A 439 -4.84 -19.00 -23.18
CA VAL A 439 -4.41 -18.04 -22.15
C VAL A 439 -3.17 -17.35 -22.67
N TYR A 440 -3.32 -16.13 -23.18
CA TYR A 440 -2.20 -15.32 -23.71
C TYR A 440 -1.36 -14.74 -22.57
N LEU A 441 -0.05 -14.84 -22.70
CA LEU A 441 0.93 -14.50 -21.67
C LEU A 441 1.81 -13.32 -22.11
N ASP A 442 2.24 -12.51 -21.16
CA ASP A 442 3.17 -11.39 -21.37
C ASP A 442 4.61 -11.91 -21.51
N ILE A 443 4.86 -12.55 -22.63
CA ILE A 443 6.19 -13.06 -23.02
C ILE A 443 6.49 -12.61 -24.46
N PRO A 444 7.77 -12.34 -24.78
CA PRO A 444 8.15 -12.02 -26.16
C PRO A 444 8.05 -13.26 -27.06
N GLU A 445 7.98 -13.06 -28.38
CA GLU A 445 7.88 -14.13 -29.37
C GLU A 445 9.05 -15.14 -29.29
N GLU A 446 10.25 -14.68 -28.99
CA GLU A 446 11.43 -15.54 -28.77
C GLU A 446 11.33 -16.40 -27.50
N GLY A 447 10.40 -16.08 -26.60
CA GLY A 447 10.04 -16.86 -25.40
C GLY A 447 8.87 -17.82 -25.62
N ALA A 448 8.37 -17.95 -26.86
CA ALA A 448 7.30 -18.88 -27.20
C ALA A 448 7.72 -20.33 -26.89
N PHE A 449 6.78 -21.13 -26.43
CA PHE A 449 7.00 -22.52 -26.03
C PHE A 449 5.97 -23.45 -26.68
N ASN A 450 6.35 -24.72 -26.89
CA ASN A 450 5.42 -25.77 -27.29
C ASN A 450 4.79 -26.44 -26.07
N THR A 451 3.69 -27.16 -26.29
CA THR A 451 2.94 -27.85 -25.23
C THR A 451 3.06 -29.37 -25.27
N MET A 452 4.02 -29.90 -26.06
CA MET A 452 4.36 -31.31 -26.03
C MET A 452 5.00 -31.68 -24.67
N PRO A 453 4.76 -32.90 -24.17
CA PRO A 453 5.39 -33.34 -22.92
C PRO A 453 6.91 -33.18 -22.96
N HIS A 454 7.47 -32.57 -21.93
CA HIS A 454 8.91 -32.42 -21.79
C HIS A 454 9.58 -33.77 -21.58
N VAL A 455 10.48 -34.12 -22.48
CA VAL A 455 11.24 -35.38 -22.39
C VAL A 455 12.46 -35.19 -21.51
N TYR A 456 12.44 -35.78 -20.33
CA TYR A 456 13.50 -35.70 -19.36
C TYR A 456 14.58 -36.79 -19.58
N SER A 457 14.12 -38.01 -19.96
CA SER A 457 14.96 -39.11 -20.37
C SER A 457 14.18 -40.06 -21.31
N GLU A 458 14.85 -41.04 -21.90
CA GLU A 458 14.26 -41.99 -22.85
C GLU A 458 12.92 -42.63 -22.37
N ASN A 459 12.75 -42.77 -21.06
CA ASN A 459 11.57 -43.39 -20.45
C ASN A 459 10.80 -42.46 -19.49
N LEU A 460 11.12 -41.18 -19.45
CA LEU A 460 10.50 -40.22 -18.54
C LEU A 460 10.21 -38.91 -19.23
N SER A 461 8.93 -38.61 -19.37
CA SER A 461 8.45 -37.32 -19.82
C SER A 461 7.46 -36.75 -18.81
N ALA A 462 7.31 -35.43 -18.74
CA ALA A 462 6.36 -34.75 -17.88
C ALA A 462 5.46 -33.81 -18.70
N PRO A 463 4.18 -33.67 -18.35
CA PRO A 463 3.30 -32.74 -19.03
C PRO A 463 3.77 -31.29 -18.85
N VAL A 464 3.51 -30.47 -19.85
CA VAL A 464 3.65 -29.00 -19.72
C VAL A 464 2.46 -28.50 -18.92
N ILE A 465 2.75 -27.66 -17.90
CA ILE A 465 1.75 -27.18 -16.95
C ILE A 465 1.76 -25.66 -16.86
N LEU A 466 0.56 -25.10 -16.68
CA LEU A 466 0.32 -23.71 -16.28
C LEU A 466 0.08 -23.68 -14.78
N THR A 467 0.88 -22.91 -14.07
CA THR A 467 0.84 -22.83 -12.61
C THR A 467 0.57 -21.41 -12.16
N SER A 468 -0.45 -21.18 -11.30
CA SER A 468 -0.65 -19.91 -10.63
C SER A 468 0.51 -19.61 -9.69
N ILE A 469 0.94 -18.34 -9.65
CA ILE A 469 2.07 -17.88 -8.84
C ILE A 469 1.78 -16.49 -8.26
N HIS A 470 2.64 -16.02 -7.36
CA HIS A 470 2.52 -14.71 -6.74
C HIS A 470 2.49 -13.58 -7.77
N TYR A 471 1.68 -12.58 -7.49
CA TYR A 471 1.67 -11.34 -8.27
C TYR A 471 3.03 -10.64 -8.14
N ARG A 472 3.44 -9.96 -9.18
CA ARG A 472 4.56 -9.02 -9.07
C ARG A 472 4.17 -7.87 -8.15
N SER A 473 5.14 -7.37 -7.42
CA SER A 473 4.99 -6.19 -6.55
C SER A 473 4.46 -4.99 -7.34
N GLY A 474 3.65 -4.14 -6.71
CA GLY A 474 3.01 -3.00 -7.38
C GLY A 474 1.72 -3.35 -8.12
N ALA A 475 1.25 -4.58 -8.06
CA ALA A 475 -0.05 -4.95 -8.64
C ALA A 475 -1.21 -4.10 -8.05
N THR A 476 -1.07 -3.62 -6.81
CA THR A 476 -2.07 -2.77 -6.15
C THR A 476 -1.98 -1.29 -6.52
N ASP A 477 -0.97 -0.86 -7.28
CA ASP A 477 -0.85 0.55 -7.74
C ASP A 477 -1.96 0.96 -8.70
N ALA A 478 -2.62 -0.01 -9.34
CA ALA A 478 -3.78 0.22 -10.19
C ALA A 478 -5.06 0.62 -9.42
N VAL A 479 -5.13 0.37 -8.11
CA VAL A 479 -6.28 0.78 -7.27
C VAL A 479 -6.42 2.29 -7.31
N ARG A 480 -7.65 2.79 -7.53
CA ARG A 480 -7.92 4.22 -7.73
C ARG A 480 -7.51 5.06 -6.53
N GLY A 481 -6.96 6.22 -6.83
CA GLY A 481 -6.52 7.19 -5.84
C GLY A 481 -5.47 6.64 -4.87
N ARG A 482 -5.41 7.23 -3.70
CA ARG A 482 -4.61 6.73 -2.56
C ARG A 482 -5.42 5.82 -1.63
N HIS A 483 -6.61 5.40 -2.05
CA HIS A 483 -7.54 4.60 -1.27
C HIS A 483 -7.00 3.18 -1.03
N ASP A 484 -7.41 2.58 0.07
CA ASP A 484 -7.19 1.17 0.32
C ASP A 484 -8.08 0.32 -0.60
N GLY A 485 -7.63 -0.86 -0.97
CA GLY A 485 -8.40 -1.71 -1.86
C GLY A 485 -7.58 -2.74 -2.63
N SER A 486 -8.23 -3.40 -3.60
CA SER A 486 -7.66 -4.46 -4.41
C SER A 486 -7.99 -4.24 -5.90
N PRO A 487 -7.07 -4.49 -6.83
CA PRO A 487 -7.36 -4.33 -8.25
C PRO A 487 -8.42 -5.35 -8.71
N GLY A 488 -9.43 -4.87 -9.43
CA GLY A 488 -10.50 -5.67 -10.03
C GLY A 488 -11.56 -6.19 -9.05
N SER A 489 -11.21 -6.63 -7.86
CA SER A 489 -12.16 -7.11 -6.85
C SER A 489 -11.54 -7.15 -5.47
N ASN A 490 -12.28 -6.73 -4.45
CA ASN A 490 -11.87 -6.80 -3.05
C ASN A 490 -12.14 -8.17 -2.40
N THR A 491 -13.04 -8.99 -2.93
CA THR A 491 -13.59 -10.17 -2.25
C THR A 491 -13.50 -11.48 -3.04
N ASP A 492 -12.89 -11.49 -4.24
CA ASP A 492 -12.79 -12.71 -5.07
C ASP A 492 -11.69 -13.68 -4.63
N GLY A 493 -10.84 -13.27 -3.71
CA GLY A 493 -9.72 -14.08 -3.22
C GLY A 493 -8.59 -14.30 -4.23
N LYS A 494 -8.58 -13.58 -5.34
CA LYS A 494 -7.64 -13.82 -6.45
C LYS A 494 -6.62 -12.69 -6.65
N ARG A 495 -6.65 -11.64 -5.83
CA ARG A 495 -5.84 -10.44 -6.01
C ARG A 495 -5.25 -9.94 -4.69
N PRO A 496 -4.03 -9.37 -4.71
CA PRO A 496 -3.47 -8.67 -3.55
C PRO A 496 -4.28 -7.40 -3.25
N TYR A 497 -4.10 -6.84 -2.06
CA TYR A 497 -4.69 -5.58 -1.64
C TYR A 497 -3.65 -4.67 -0.99
N ARG A 498 -4.00 -3.39 -0.84
CA ARG A 498 -3.19 -2.44 -0.06
C ARG A 498 -4.00 -1.82 1.07
N VAL A 499 -3.31 -1.53 2.17
CA VAL A 499 -3.82 -0.79 3.32
C VAL A 499 -2.80 0.30 3.65
N GLN A 500 -3.26 1.55 3.74
CA GLN A 500 -2.41 2.72 4.03
C GLN A 500 -1.13 2.74 3.16
N GLY A 501 -1.29 2.52 1.87
CA GLY A 501 -0.22 2.52 0.90
C GLY A 501 0.67 1.28 0.88
N ARG A 502 0.55 0.36 1.83
CA ARG A 502 1.35 -0.87 1.91
C ARG A 502 0.63 -2.03 1.24
N GLU A 503 1.33 -2.77 0.39
CA GLU A 503 0.80 -3.95 -0.30
C GLU A 503 0.83 -5.19 0.61
N TYR A 504 -0.29 -5.92 0.65
CA TYR A 504 -0.46 -7.12 1.48
C TYR A 504 -1.05 -8.27 0.68
N ALA A 505 -0.95 -9.49 1.24
CA ALA A 505 -1.59 -10.72 0.76
C ALA A 505 -1.43 -10.94 -0.75
N VAL A 506 -0.19 -10.90 -1.23
CA VAL A 506 0.16 -11.25 -2.63
C VAL A 506 0.11 -12.78 -2.89
N GLY A 507 -0.47 -13.54 -1.96
CA GLY A 507 -0.63 -14.99 -2.02
C GLY A 507 0.52 -15.79 -1.42
N GLY A 508 1.32 -15.17 -0.55
CA GLY A 508 2.39 -15.80 0.20
C GLY A 508 2.41 -15.38 1.66
N TYR A 509 2.97 -16.24 2.50
CA TYR A 509 3.24 -15.92 3.89
C TYR A 509 4.40 -14.92 3.98
N ILE A 510 4.21 -13.85 4.72
CA ILE A 510 5.31 -12.94 5.06
C ILE A 510 6.07 -13.51 6.26
N VAL A 511 7.36 -13.69 6.09
CA VAL A 511 8.25 -14.16 7.15
C VAL A 511 8.58 -12.98 8.08
N ALA A 512 8.28 -13.08 9.37
CA ALA A 512 8.74 -12.10 10.34
C ALA A 512 10.17 -12.43 10.79
N SER A 513 11.09 -11.50 10.58
CA SER A 513 12.51 -11.71 10.95
C SER A 513 12.82 -11.37 12.40
N ASP A 514 11.96 -10.59 13.05
CA ASP A 514 12.09 -10.15 14.44
C ASP A 514 11.36 -11.05 15.44
N THR A 515 10.49 -11.95 14.96
CA THR A 515 9.58 -12.70 15.82
C THR A 515 9.64 -14.20 15.54
N MET A 516 9.63 -14.99 16.59
CA MET A 516 9.69 -16.44 16.58
C MET A 516 8.76 -17.01 17.65
N THR A 517 8.36 -18.27 17.52
CA THR A 517 7.63 -18.97 18.57
C THR A 517 8.47 -20.08 19.18
N TRP A 518 8.41 -20.21 20.51
CA TRP A 518 9.05 -21.29 21.26
C TRP A 518 7.99 -22.24 21.78
N GLN A 519 8.07 -23.51 21.41
CA GLN A 519 7.13 -24.50 21.90
C GLN A 519 7.52 -25.00 23.29
N ASN A 520 6.63 -24.78 24.26
CA ASN A 520 6.78 -25.20 25.65
C ASN A 520 6.43 -26.69 25.85
N GLU A 521 6.83 -27.26 26.98
CA GLU A 521 6.56 -28.66 27.31
C GLU A 521 5.05 -28.94 27.50
N ASP A 522 4.27 -27.95 27.94
CA ASP A 522 2.82 -28.05 28.08
C ASP A 522 2.05 -27.89 26.74
N GLY A 523 2.78 -27.73 25.65
CA GLY A 523 2.22 -27.59 24.31
C GLY A 523 1.83 -26.15 23.92
N THR A 524 1.85 -25.20 24.84
CA THR A 524 1.69 -23.78 24.52
C THR A 524 2.89 -23.27 23.72
N ARG A 525 2.75 -22.10 23.09
CA ARG A 525 3.89 -21.46 22.41
C ARG A 525 4.09 -20.04 22.93
N THR A 526 5.27 -19.78 23.44
CA THR A 526 5.70 -18.43 23.77
C THR A 526 6.16 -17.70 22.50
N VAL A 527 5.61 -16.53 22.25
CA VAL A 527 6.03 -15.62 21.18
C VAL A 527 7.17 -14.75 21.71
N TYR A 528 8.30 -14.79 21.03
CA TYR A 528 9.46 -13.96 21.34
C TYR A 528 9.70 -12.99 20.20
N SER A 529 9.87 -11.71 20.51
CA SER A 529 10.22 -10.67 19.54
C SER A 529 11.51 -9.97 19.92
N ALA A 530 12.29 -9.58 18.93
CA ALA A 530 13.53 -8.83 19.10
C ALA A 530 13.24 -7.47 19.77
N LYS A 531 14.07 -7.09 20.74
CA LYS A 531 14.01 -5.76 21.34
C LYS A 531 14.39 -4.72 20.30
N LYS A 532 13.78 -3.56 20.39
CA LYS A 532 14.06 -2.44 19.47
C LYS A 532 15.55 -2.12 19.38
N GLY A 533 16.06 -1.98 18.16
CA GLY A 533 17.46 -1.66 17.90
C GLY A 533 18.44 -2.81 18.16
N THR A 534 17.95 -4.03 18.37
CA THR A 534 18.81 -5.21 18.47
C THR A 534 18.81 -6.01 17.18
N GLU A 535 19.94 -6.62 16.87
CA GLU A 535 20.07 -7.51 15.72
C GLU A 535 19.13 -8.72 15.83
N HIS A 536 18.46 -9.06 14.74
CA HIS A 536 17.62 -10.24 14.68
C HIS A 536 18.48 -11.50 14.66
N SER A 537 18.04 -12.57 15.32
CA SER A 537 18.83 -13.76 15.55
C SER A 537 18.31 -14.97 14.76
N SER A 538 19.24 -15.75 14.22
CA SER A 538 18.97 -17.05 13.60
C SER A 538 19.19 -18.24 14.54
N VAL A 539 19.38 -18.02 15.83
CA VAL A 539 19.60 -19.08 16.82
C VAL A 539 18.32 -19.85 17.08
N THR A 540 18.37 -21.19 16.93
CA THR A 540 17.18 -22.04 16.88
C THR A 540 16.81 -22.72 18.20
N ASN A 541 17.75 -22.86 19.14
CA ASN A 541 17.58 -23.72 20.33
C ASN A 541 17.92 -23.03 21.67
N THR A 542 18.09 -21.72 21.66
CA THR A 542 18.41 -20.94 22.86
C THR A 542 17.69 -19.60 22.80
N ILE A 543 16.96 -19.25 23.88
CA ILE A 543 16.31 -17.94 24.01
C ILE A 543 17.39 -16.88 24.21
N GLN A 544 17.45 -15.91 23.30
CA GLN A 544 18.43 -14.84 23.31
C GLN A 544 18.02 -13.70 24.24
N SER A 545 18.95 -13.08 24.94
CA SER A 545 18.69 -11.92 25.82
C SER A 545 18.26 -10.65 25.06
N THR A 546 18.51 -10.60 23.75
CA THR A 546 18.05 -9.55 22.84
C THR A 546 16.57 -9.64 22.48
N TYR A 547 15.93 -10.76 22.83
CA TYR A 547 14.50 -10.98 22.64
C TYR A 547 13.73 -10.79 23.94
N LYS A 548 12.49 -10.39 23.81
CA LYS A 548 11.51 -10.35 24.90
C LYS A 548 10.35 -11.28 24.59
N GLU A 549 9.70 -11.75 25.65
CA GLU A 549 8.43 -12.44 25.54
C GLU A 549 7.35 -11.40 25.15
N ALA A 550 6.65 -11.67 24.06
CA ALA A 550 5.56 -10.85 23.53
C ALA A 550 4.18 -11.41 23.95
N GLY A 551 4.08 -12.69 24.19
CA GLY A 551 2.86 -13.35 24.65
C GLY A 551 2.88 -14.86 24.50
N THR A 552 1.74 -15.49 24.76
CA THR A 552 1.60 -16.95 24.71
C THR A 552 0.41 -17.35 23.84
N ILE A 553 0.66 -18.26 22.90
CA ILE A 553 -0.35 -18.92 22.06
C ILE A 553 -0.82 -20.17 22.82
N PRO A 554 -2.13 -20.31 23.12
CA PRO A 554 -2.65 -21.47 23.86
C PRO A 554 -2.64 -22.74 23.00
N VAL A 555 -2.73 -23.88 23.68
CA VAL A 555 -3.08 -25.16 23.04
C VAL A 555 -4.51 -25.09 22.48
N ASN A 556 -4.85 -26.01 21.59
CA ASN A 556 -6.23 -26.14 21.10
C ASN A 556 -7.18 -26.64 22.22
N SER A 557 -8.47 -26.67 21.94
CA SER A 557 -9.51 -27.08 22.91
C SER A 557 -9.38 -28.55 23.39
N SER A 558 -8.61 -29.38 22.71
CA SER A 558 -8.30 -30.74 23.18
C SER A 558 -7.11 -30.79 24.13
N GLY A 559 -6.49 -29.65 24.45
CA GLY A 559 -5.32 -29.57 25.33
C GLY A 559 -4.02 -30.01 24.66
N SER A 560 -3.96 -30.02 23.34
CA SER A 560 -2.77 -30.43 22.58
C SER A 560 -2.30 -29.35 21.62
N VAL A 561 -1.03 -29.46 21.19
CA VAL A 561 -0.53 -28.70 20.04
C VAL A 561 -1.35 -29.06 18.82
N GLY A 562 -1.97 -28.07 18.18
CA GLY A 562 -2.79 -28.33 16.99
C GLY A 562 -3.39 -27.04 16.42
N ASP A 563 -3.82 -27.14 15.20
CA ASP A 563 -4.38 -26.05 14.43
C ASP A 563 -5.79 -25.68 14.94
N TYR A 564 -6.16 -24.39 14.83
CA TYR A 564 -7.49 -23.93 15.21
C TYR A 564 -7.87 -22.59 14.58
N TRP A 565 -9.18 -22.30 14.53
CA TRP A 565 -9.69 -20.96 14.21
C TRP A 565 -9.39 -19.99 15.35
N ILE A 566 -8.85 -18.82 15.02
CA ILE A 566 -8.50 -17.79 15.99
C ILE A 566 -9.77 -17.11 16.48
N GLY A 567 -10.03 -17.20 17.78
CA GLY A 567 -11.15 -16.55 18.42
C GLY A 567 -10.84 -15.12 18.87
N ASP A 568 -9.60 -14.91 19.29
CA ASP A 568 -9.14 -13.62 19.80
C ASP A 568 -7.64 -13.44 19.56
N VAL A 569 -7.20 -12.17 19.47
CA VAL A 569 -5.82 -11.77 19.20
C VAL A 569 -5.26 -10.99 20.39
N GLY A 570 -4.07 -11.37 20.83
CA GLY A 570 -3.24 -10.60 21.74
C GLY A 570 -2.24 -9.75 20.96
N VAL A 571 -1.80 -8.66 21.57
CA VAL A 571 -0.76 -7.79 21.02
C VAL A 571 0.28 -7.44 22.06
N ASP A 572 1.54 -7.36 21.64
CA ASP A 572 2.59 -6.75 22.46
C ASP A 572 2.79 -5.29 22.05
N PHE A 573 2.62 -4.39 23.00
CA PHE A 573 2.68 -2.94 22.73
C PHE A 573 4.06 -2.41 22.40
N ASP A 574 5.12 -3.09 22.80
CA ASP A 574 6.48 -2.59 22.63
C ASP A 574 7.05 -3.00 21.26
N THR A 575 6.67 -4.19 20.77
CA THR A 575 7.16 -4.71 19.48
C THR A 575 6.08 -4.66 18.39
N GLY A 576 4.81 -4.54 18.77
CA GLY A 576 3.68 -4.61 17.85
C GLY A 576 3.39 -6.03 17.33
N ALA A 577 3.97 -7.08 17.91
CA ALA A 577 3.65 -8.45 17.53
C ALA A 577 2.22 -8.83 17.98
N SER A 578 1.41 -9.33 17.04
CA SER A 578 0.08 -9.87 17.32
C SER A 578 0.10 -11.39 17.29
N TYR A 579 -0.66 -12.05 18.13
CA TYR A 579 -0.65 -13.50 18.25
C TYR A 579 -2.03 -14.05 18.62
N PRO A 580 -2.37 -15.29 18.25
CA PRO A 580 -3.58 -15.96 18.70
C PRO A 580 -3.60 -16.05 20.23
N ARG A 581 -4.61 -15.44 20.90
CA ARG A 581 -4.78 -15.47 22.35
C ARG A 581 -5.83 -16.46 22.82
N ALA A 582 -6.80 -16.77 21.95
CA ALA A 582 -7.84 -17.73 22.24
C ALA A 582 -8.30 -18.46 20.97
N GLN A 583 -8.74 -19.69 21.14
CA GLN A 583 -9.37 -20.46 20.08
C GLN A 583 -10.82 -20.01 19.88
N GLY A 584 -11.25 -19.86 18.62
CA GLY A 584 -12.63 -19.70 18.21
C GLY A 584 -13.30 -21.04 17.88
N SER A 585 -14.61 -21.02 17.67
CA SER A 585 -15.39 -22.23 17.34
C SER A 585 -15.51 -22.51 15.83
N GLY A 586 -15.02 -21.63 14.97
CA GLY A 586 -15.07 -21.80 13.52
C GLY A 586 -14.76 -20.50 12.76
N SER A 587 -14.81 -20.57 11.44
CA SER A 587 -14.56 -19.43 10.54
C SER A 587 -15.53 -18.26 10.67
N SER A 588 -16.69 -18.49 11.26
CA SER A 588 -17.72 -17.48 11.48
C SER A 588 -17.68 -16.84 12.87
N GLN A 589 -16.66 -17.13 13.66
CA GLN A 589 -16.46 -16.57 15.00
C GLN A 589 -15.04 -16.06 15.19
N GLY A 590 -14.88 -15.10 16.08
CA GLY A 590 -13.61 -14.49 16.36
C GLY A 590 -13.13 -13.62 15.22
N VAL A 591 -11.87 -13.77 14.82
CA VAL A 591 -11.26 -13.04 13.71
C VAL A 591 -11.52 -13.69 12.35
N GLY A 592 -11.94 -14.98 12.34
CA GLY A 592 -12.20 -15.73 11.11
C GLY A 592 -10.96 -16.26 10.41
N ASP A 593 -9.78 -16.01 10.94
CA ASP A 593 -8.50 -16.46 10.41
C ASP A 593 -8.01 -17.70 11.17
N TYR A 594 -7.04 -18.43 10.60
CA TYR A 594 -6.60 -19.72 11.10
C TYR A 594 -5.18 -19.69 11.67
N TYR A 595 -4.98 -20.41 12.74
CA TYR A 595 -3.67 -20.69 13.28
C TYR A 595 -3.22 -22.09 12.93
N TYR A 596 -2.07 -22.19 12.28
CA TYR A 596 -1.39 -23.43 11.95
C TYR A 596 -0.23 -23.67 12.90
N ALA A 597 -0.42 -24.58 13.83
CA ALA A 597 0.61 -24.92 14.82
C ALA A 597 1.76 -25.73 14.18
N GLY A 598 1.45 -26.64 13.24
CA GLY A 598 2.44 -27.50 12.62
C GLY A 598 3.22 -28.36 13.62
N GLY A 599 4.45 -28.70 13.32
CA GLY A 599 5.28 -29.68 13.99
C GLY A 599 5.39 -29.61 15.52
N THR A 600 5.73 -30.74 16.14
CA THR A 600 5.67 -31.03 17.59
C THR A 600 7.02 -30.95 18.31
N GLY A 601 8.03 -30.28 17.75
CA GLY A 601 9.35 -30.18 18.40
C GLY A 601 9.36 -29.19 19.56
N THR A 602 9.59 -29.65 20.78
CA THR A 602 9.78 -28.82 21.97
C THR A 602 11.20 -28.25 22.04
N ASN A 603 11.38 -27.19 22.84
CA ASN A 603 12.68 -26.57 23.12
C ASN A 603 13.42 -26.09 21.84
N ALA A 604 12.69 -25.56 20.87
CA ALA A 604 13.24 -24.98 19.67
C ALA A 604 12.33 -23.88 19.13
N PHE A 605 12.93 -22.85 18.55
CA PHE A 605 12.22 -21.81 17.85
C PHE A 605 11.61 -22.31 16.54
N ARG A 606 10.45 -21.75 16.23
CA ARG A 606 9.73 -21.92 14.97
C ARG A 606 9.51 -20.57 14.31
N GLU A 607 9.43 -20.59 12.99
CA GLU A 607 9.13 -19.41 12.19
C GLU A 607 7.80 -18.78 12.59
N TYR A 608 7.70 -17.48 12.34
CA TYR A 608 6.49 -16.69 12.50
C TYR A 608 6.05 -16.19 11.11
N LEU A 609 5.08 -16.88 10.52
CA LEU A 609 4.65 -16.70 9.14
C LEU A 609 3.22 -16.15 9.11
N GLN A 610 3.04 -14.98 8.50
CA GLN A 610 1.81 -14.20 8.57
C GLN A 610 1.06 -14.13 7.24
N GLY A 611 -0.28 -14.11 7.29
CA GLY A 611 -1.17 -13.76 6.18
C GLY A 611 -1.83 -14.95 5.48
N GLY A 612 -1.05 -15.84 4.88
CA GLY A 612 -1.56 -16.99 4.13
C GLY A 612 -1.14 -17.01 2.67
N ASN A 613 -1.20 -18.17 2.02
CA ASN A 613 -0.77 -18.35 0.64
C ASN A 613 -1.96 -18.49 -0.34
N LEU A 614 -1.65 -18.72 -1.63
CA LEU A 614 -2.62 -18.83 -2.73
C LEU A 614 -3.72 -19.88 -2.53
N SER A 615 -3.50 -20.87 -1.65
CA SER A 615 -4.37 -22.06 -1.54
C SER A 615 -5.14 -22.16 -0.22
N VAL A 616 -4.93 -21.26 0.73
CA VAL A 616 -5.55 -21.39 2.07
C VAL A 616 -6.96 -20.79 2.17
N GLY A 617 -7.40 -20.04 1.14
CA GLY A 617 -8.77 -19.56 1.05
C GLY A 617 -9.24 -18.79 2.28
N ALA A 618 -10.37 -19.21 2.85
CA ALA A 618 -10.96 -18.59 4.02
C ALA A 618 -10.14 -18.71 5.31
N ASN A 619 -9.11 -19.56 5.34
CA ASN A 619 -8.21 -19.69 6.49
C ASN A 619 -7.18 -18.56 6.56
N ALA A 620 -6.95 -17.86 5.45
CA ALA A 620 -6.06 -16.71 5.39
C ALA A 620 -6.66 -15.48 6.06
N GLY A 621 -5.86 -14.46 6.18
CA GLY A 621 -6.27 -13.14 6.66
C GLY A 621 -5.18 -12.46 7.46
N ALA A 622 -5.44 -11.24 7.89
CA ALA A 622 -4.44 -10.43 8.58
C ALA A 622 -3.94 -11.06 9.89
N SER A 623 -4.76 -11.84 10.56
CA SER A 623 -4.38 -12.54 11.81
C SER A 623 -3.93 -13.99 11.60
N CYS A 624 -3.98 -14.51 10.36
CA CYS A 624 -3.53 -15.87 10.07
C CYS A 624 -2.04 -16.01 10.42
N LEU A 625 -1.73 -17.06 11.18
CA LEU A 625 -0.38 -17.36 11.63
C LEU A 625 -0.03 -18.82 11.38
N TYR A 626 1.15 -19.04 10.83
CA TYR A 626 1.77 -20.36 10.74
C TYR A 626 3.08 -20.40 11.54
N SER A 627 3.24 -21.36 12.42
CA SER A 627 4.41 -21.47 13.31
C SER A 627 4.97 -22.90 13.40
N GLY A 628 4.83 -23.69 12.34
CA GLY A 628 5.20 -25.10 12.33
C GLY A 628 6.62 -25.42 11.87
N TYR A 629 7.23 -24.56 11.07
CA TYR A 629 8.53 -24.84 10.48
C TYR A 629 9.70 -24.34 11.33
N THR A 630 10.86 -24.95 11.11
CA THR A 630 12.13 -24.49 11.70
C THR A 630 12.57 -23.18 11.07
N LEU A 631 13.42 -22.41 11.75
CA LEU A 631 13.93 -21.11 11.25
C LEU A 631 14.71 -21.19 9.92
N SER A 632 15.04 -22.39 9.47
CA SER A 632 15.65 -22.66 8.16
C SER A 632 14.68 -23.27 7.15
N GLY A 633 13.42 -23.48 7.53
CA GLY A 633 12.39 -24.00 6.64
C GLY A 633 12.09 -23.01 5.52
N ALA A 634 12.16 -23.46 4.28
CA ALA A 634 11.90 -22.60 3.12
C ALA A 634 10.84 -23.26 2.23
N HIS A 635 9.83 -22.50 1.88
CA HIS A 635 8.74 -22.95 1.01
C HIS A 635 8.49 -21.93 -0.10
N TRP A 636 7.97 -22.41 -1.24
CA TRP A 636 7.70 -21.51 -2.39
C TRP A 636 6.79 -20.32 -2.05
N SER A 637 5.96 -20.46 -1.02
CA SER A 637 5.01 -19.43 -0.59
C SER A 637 5.53 -18.53 0.55
N TYR A 638 6.79 -18.65 0.98
CA TYR A 638 7.37 -17.80 2.02
C TYR A 638 8.13 -16.67 1.36
N LEU A 639 7.67 -15.45 1.62
CA LEU A 639 8.08 -14.23 0.94
C LEU A 639 8.83 -13.27 1.86
N ALA A 640 9.80 -12.58 1.28
CA ALA A 640 10.53 -11.51 1.93
C ALA A 640 9.76 -10.19 1.89
N CYS A 641 9.86 -9.43 2.97
CA CYS A 641 9.40 -8.04 3.08
C CYS A 641 10.35 -7.24 3.97
N ASP A 642 10.51 -5.93 3.72
CA ASP A 642 11.34 -5.04 4.55
C ASP A 642 10.50 -4.33 5.61
#